data_f6646ee8812bf993bb86dee3cbdf98cd
#
_entry.id   f6646ee8812bf993bb86dee3cbdf98cd
#
_cell.length_a   1.000
_cell.length_b   1.000
_cell.length_c   1.000
_cell.angle_alpha   90.00
_cell.angle_beta   90.00
_cell.angle_gamma   90.00
#
_symmetry.space_group_name_H-M   'P 1'
#
loop_
_entity.id
_entity.type
_entity.pdbx_description
1 polymer ?
#
loop_
_entity_poly.entity_id
_entity_poly.type
_entity_poly.pdbx_seq_one_letter_code
_entity_poly.pdbx_strand_id
1 'polypeptide(L)'
;MKTVEIRQQFLDFFEEHGHTVLPSSSLVPADDPTLLFTNAGMVQFKRVFLGEKDIGTNRAATSQKCVRAGGKHNDLEEVGRTARHLTFFEMLGNFSFGDYFKKDAIRFAWDLVTGRYGLDPERIFATVHHSDDEAAELWADDVGIPTERLFRLGDKDNFWQMADTGPCGPCSELHYDMREERTGPLTVDEFVELAEGGEIVEIWNLVFMQYDRDDQGELHPLPAPCVDTGAGLERLAAVMQGVDSVFHTDCFRPLLDRVAELVDQPYDPKLEASVGYRVLADHARAVAFLLADGVFPSSDGRGYVLRRILRRAVRHAYLLGRHEPTLVDVVDAVIDTMGDAYPDLVTRREHLLTTTRAEEERFLATIEGGMERFEELASGESGTIPGDEAFKLYDTFGFPLDLTELMAEERGYTVDVEGFEHALEEQRRRSRADRAASQPGLERGADDEEGWVVLSPVAQDFVGYELLQVKTGVRAFKVDGDRVGLRLRQNPFYVESGGQVSDTGGVSGNGWKLTVSEVTKVGNETAVWGTVEGAFPADPTEPLEVEARVAATRRDTVRNHTATHLLHAALREVLGEHVVQRGSLVAPDRLRFDFAHTGPMTSEERTRVEQIVNEAIWADHPVEIDHRAHADAVSAGAMALFGEKYGDEVRVVNIPGVSMELCGGTHARSTGRIGLFRLVSESGVAAGVRRVEALTGRGAFEYMVAKEDALAEAASVLRTTP
;
A
#
# COMPACT_ATOMS: atom_id res chain seq x y z
N MET A 1 -25.47 5.70 23.85
CA MET A 1 -25.36 4.49 22.99
C MET A 1 -23.89 4.16 22.82
N LYS A 2 -23.50 2.88 22.84
CA LYS A 2 -22.10 2.48 22.63
C LYS A 2 -21.73 2.53 21.14
N THR A 3 -20.45 2.74 20.85
CA THR A 3 -19.94 2.81 19.46
C THR A 3 -20.29 1.56 18.64
N VAL A 4 -20.19 0.37 19.22
CA VAL A 4 -20.59 -0.89 18.57
C VAL A 4 -22.08 -0.93 18.22
N GLU A 5 -22.95 -0.38 19.07
CA GLU A 5 -24.39 -0.31 18.83
C GLU A 5 -24.73 0.70 17.72
N ILE A 6 -24.04 1.84 17.69
CA ILE A 6 -24.20 2.84 16.61
C ILE A 6 -23.89 2.23 15.26
N ARG A 7 -22.72 1.54 15.15
CA ARG A 7 -22.30 0.83 13.92
C ARG A 7 -23.36 -0.18 13.48
N GLN A 8 -23.79 -1.04 14.39
CA GLN A 8 -24.75 -2.10 14.08
C GLN A 8 -26.10 -1.49 13.66
N GLN A 9 -26.63 -0.51 14.38
CA GLN A 9 -27.89 0.13 14.05
C GLN A 9 -27.87 0.87 12.71
N PHE A 10 -26.72 1.42 12.29
CA PHE A 10 -26.54 1.98 10.95
C PHE A 10 -26.72 0.91 9.89
N LEU A 11 -26.00 -0.18 10.01
CA LEU A 11 -26.03 -1.26 9.04
C LEU A 11 -27.42 -1.92 8.96
N ASP A 12 -28.04 -2.20 10.12
CA ASP A 12 -29.39 -2.78 10.19
C ASP A 12 -30.43 -1.85 9.56
N PHE A 13 -30.36 -0.53 9.82
CA PHE A 13 -31.27 0.45 9.25
C PHE A 13 -31.21 0.44 7.72
N PHE A 14 -30.03 0.44 7.14
CA PHE A 14 -29.88 0.43 5.69
C PHE A 14 -30.20 -0.93 5.06
N GLU A 15 -29.95 -2.04 5.75
CA GLU A 15 -30.41 -3.37 5.34
C GLU A 15 -31.95 -3.44 5.28
N GLU A 16 -32.66 -2.91 6.31
CA GLU A 16 -34.12 -2.76 6.35
C GLU A 16 -34.64 -1.94 5.17
N HIS A 17 -33.82 -1.02 4.62
CA HIS A 17 -34.16 -0.18 3.45
C HIS A 17 -33.61 -0.72 2.11
N GLY A 18 -33.24 -1.99 2.08
CA GLY A 18 -32.88 -2.72 0.85
C GLY A 18 -31.44 -2.49 0.38
N HIS A 19 -30.55 -2.04 1.24
CA HIS A 19 -29.11 -1.97 0.96
C HIS A 19 -28.44 -3.30 1.28
N THR A 20 -27.47 -3.68 0.45
CA THR A 20 -26.60 -4.82 0.73
C THR A 20 -25.50 -4.37 1.67
N VAL A 21 -25.41 -4.97 2.85
CA VAL A 21 -24.29 -4.72 3.78
C VAL A 21 -23.05 -5.40 3.25
N LEU A 22 -22.02 -4.63 2.97
CA LEU A 22 -20.75 -5.10 2.47
C LEU A 22 -19.64 -4.91 3.52
N PRO A 23 -18.62 -5.78 3.56
CA PRO A 23 -17.50 -5.66 4.49
C PRO A 23 -16.65 -4.42 4.17
N SER A 24 -15.92 -3.94 5.19
CA SER A 24 -14.88 -2.94 5.00
C SER A 24 -13.81 -3.45 4.04
N SER A 25 -13.43 -2.65 3.06
CA SER A 25 -12.27 -2.93 2.22
C SER A 25 -10.95 -2.72 2.99
N SER A 26 -9.86 -3.18 2.40
CA SER A 26 -8.51 -2.92 2.92
C SER A 26 -8.20 -1.41 2.95
N LEU A 27 -7.40 -0.99 3.92
CA LEU A 27 -6.79 0.35 3.96
C LEU A 27 -5.83 0.60 2.79
N VAL A 28 -5.39 -0.46 2.13
CA VAL A 28 -4.55 -0.41 0.93
C VAL A 28 -5.46 -0.58 -0.29
N PRO A 29 -5.81 0.51 -1.02
CA PRO A 29 -6.66 0.42 -2.19
C PRO A 29 -5.98 -0.38 -3.30
N ALA A 30 -6.63 -1.46 -3.76
CA ALA A 30 -6.10 -2.35 -4.79
C ALA A 30 -6.21 -1.75 -6.19
N ASP A 31 -7.28 -1.00 -6.44
CA ASP A 31 -7.68 -0.54 -7.77
C ASP A 31 -7.31 0.95 -8.04
N ASP A 32 -6.70 1.66 -7.08
CA ASP A 32 -6.33 3.06 -7.24
C ASP A 32 -4.87 3.35 -6.80
N PRO A 33 -3.94 3.40 -7.75
CA PRO A 33 -2.53 3.68 -7.44
C PRO A 33 -2.26 5.14 -7.06
N THR A 34 -3.23 6.04 -7.23
CA THR A 34 -3.10 7.47 -6.89
C THR A 34 -3.29 7.73 -5.39
N LEU A 35 -3.96 6.81 -4.70
CA LEU A 35 -4.20 6.88 -3.27
C LEU A 35 -3.19 6.05 -2.48
N LEU A 36 -2.64 6.65 -1.43
CA LEU A 36 -1.82 5.92 -0.47
C LEU A 36 -2.67 4.96 0.37
N PHE A 37 -3.80 5.46 0.89
CA PHE A 37 -4.72 4.69 1.74
C PHE A 37 -6.17 4.96 1.36
N THR A 38 -7.04 4.06 1.77
CA THR A 38 -8.49 4.25 1.73
C THR A 38 -8.85 5.35 2.74
N ASN A 39 -9.25 6.51 2.25
CA ASN A 39 -9.53 7.72 3.02
C ASN A 39 -11.01 8.07 3.13
N ALA A 40 -11.88 7.35 2.41
CA ALA A 40 -13.33 7.51 2.39
C ALA A 40 -14.03 6.19 2.03
N GLY A 41 -15.31 6.07 2.39
CA GLY A 41 -16.12 4.89 2.17
C GLY A 41 -16.31 4.53 0.69
N MET A 42 -16.35 5.55 -0.17
CA MET A 42 -16.56 5.40 -1.61
C MET A 42 -15.37 4.79 -2.38
N VAL A 43 -14.17 4.76 -1.80
CA VAL A 43 -12.95 4.33 -2.53
C VAL A 43 -13.11 2.94 -3.14
N GLN A 44 -13.70 1.99 -2.41
CA GLN A 44 -13.97 0.64 -2.91
C GLN A 44 -15.02 0.59 -4.04
N PHE A 45 -15.81 1.66 -4.23
CA PHE A 45 -16.89 1.75 -5.21
C PHE A 45 -16.58 2.69 -6.39
N LYS A 46 -15.37 3.26 -6.47
CA LYS A 46 -14.99 4.21 -7.53
C LYS A 46 -15.38 3.73 -8.92
N ARG A 47 -15.02 2.49 -9.27
CA ARG A 47 -15.34 1.88 -10.57
C ARG A 47 -16.84 1.60 -10.76
N VAL A 48 -17.59 1.44 -9.67
CA VAL A 48 -19.05 1.27 -9.72
C VAL A 48 -19.73 2.59 -10.06
N PHE A 49 -19.31 3.70 -9.44
CA PHE A 49 -19.78 5.05 -9.76
C PHE A 49 -19.52 5.44 -11.22
N LEU A 50 -18.37 5.03 -11.76
CA LEU A 50 -18.00 5.26 -13.16
C LEU A 50 -18.74 4.32 -14.14
N GLY A 51 -19.53 3.35 -13.65
CA GLY A 51 -20.20 2.35 -14.48
C GLY A 51 -19.28 1.30 -15.09
N GLU A 52 -18.05 1.19 -14.61
CA GLU A 52 -17.03 0.25 -15.09
C GLU A 52 -17.13 -1.14 -14.44
N LYS A 53 -17.78 -1.23 -13.27
CA LYS A 53 -17.89 -2.46 -12.48
C LYS A 53 -19.32 -2.63 -11.96
N ASP A 54 -19.87 -3.83 -12.11
CA ASP A 54 -21.10 -4.26 -11.46
C ASP A 54 -20.78 -5.13 -10.25
N ILE A 55 -21.39 -4.82 -9.11
CA ILE A 55 -21.25 -5.57 -7.85
C ILE A 55 -22.51 -6.38 -7.50
N GLY A 56 -23.47 -6.47 -8.43
CA GLY A 56 -24.72 -7.23 -8.26
C GLY A 56 -25.75 -6.57 -7.36
N THR A 57 -25.56 -5.30 -6.97
CA THR A 57 -26.51 -4.50 -6.20
C THR A 57 -26.39 -3.02 -6.58
N ASN A 58 -27.53 -2.31 -6.55
CA ASN A 58 -27.58 -0.86 -6.77
C ASN A 58 -27.58 -0.05 -5.47
N ARG A 59 -27.62 -0.73 -4.30
CA ARG A 59 -27.59 -0.12 -2.98
C ARG A 59 -26.62 -0.87 -2.08
N ALA A 60 -25.70 -0.16 -1.46
CA ALA A 60 -24.77 -0.74 -0.50
C ALA A 60 -24.70 0.08 0.80
N ALA A 61 -24.35 -0.58 1.91
CA ALA A 61 -24.00 0.07 3.16
C ALA A 61 -22.75 -0.57 3.76
N THR A 62 -21.86 0.25 4.35
CA THR A 62 -20.60 -0.21 4.94
C THR A 62 -20.24 0.58 6.18
N SER A 63 -19.44 -0.05 7.06
CA SER A 63 -18.57 0.64 8.02
C SER A 63 -17.14 0.50 7.52
N GLN A 64 -16.62 1.51 6.83
CA GLN A 64 -15.33 1.45 6.16
C GLN A 64 -14.20 1.97 7.06
N LYS A 65 -13.15 1.17 7.21
CA LYS A 65 -11.87 1.62 7.78
C LYS A 65 -11.25 2.70 6.90
N CYS A 66 -10.86 3.82 7.50
CA CYS A 66 -10.23 4.93 6.78
C CYS A 66 -8.97 5.40 7.48
N VAL A 67 -7.98 5.84 6.68
CA VAL A 67 -6.75 6.50 7.18
C VAL A 67 -6.52 7.80 6.44
N ARG A 68 -6.33 8.89 7.21
CA ARG A 68 -5.98 10.23 6.72
C ARG A 68 -4.65 10.68 7.32
N ALA A 69 -3.55 10.22 6.73
CA ALA A 69 -2.19 10.48 7.21
C ALA A 69 -1.21 10.70 6.05
N GLY A 70 -1.58 11.51 5.09
CA GLY A 70 -0.76 11.86 3.93
C GLY A 70 -1.57 12.10 2.66
N GLY A 71 -0.99 12.79 1.69
CA GLY A 71 -1.67 13.21 0.46
C GLY A 71 -2.60 14.41 0.69
N LYS A 72 -3.68 14.50 -0.09
CA LYS A 72 -4.63 15.63 -0.05
C LYS A 72 -5.40 15.72 1.28
N HIS A 73 -5.68 14.58 1.91
CA HIS A 73 -6.33 14.49 3.21
C HIS A 73 -5.33 14.03 4.26
N ASN A 74 -4.83 14.96 5.05
CA ASN A 74 -3.83 14.72 6.09
C ASN A 74 -4.27 15.37 7.41
N ASP A 75 -4.75 14.56 8.34
CA ASP A 75 -5.20 15.02 9.66
C ASP A 75 -4.13 14.82 10.75
N LEU A 76 -2.96 14.26 10.39
CA LEU A 76 -1.96 13.80 11.36
C LEU A 76 -1.52 14.87 12.36
N GLU A 77 -1.34 16.10 11.90
CA GLU A 77 -0.84 17.21 12.73
C GLU A 77 -1.91 17.72 13.72
N GLU A 78 -3.18 17.63 13.32
CA GLU A 78 -4.33 18.04 14.14
C GLU A 78 -4.68 17.01 15.23
N VAL A 79 -4.23 15.75 15.06
CA VAL A 79 -4.51 14.67 16.01
C VAL A 79 -3.91 14.98 17.38
N GLY A 80 -4.76 14.89 18.40
CA GLY A 80 -4.44 15.16 19.79
C GLY A 80 -4.62 16.63 20.19
N ARG A 81 -4.63 17.57 19.23
CA ARG A 81 -4.82 19.01 19.47
C ARG A 81 -6.28 19.44 19.34
N THR A 82 -6.99 18.84 18.41
CA THR A 82 -8.43 19.08 18.22
C THR A 82 -9.27 17.97 18.87
N ALA A 83 -10.55 18.23 19.05
CA ALA A 83 -11.49 17.29 19.67
C ALA A 83 -12.00 16.21 18.70
N ARG A 84 -11.72 16.31 17.38
CA ARG A 84 -12.44 15.57 16.32
C ARG A 84 -11.57 14.92 15.26
N HIS A 85 -10.28 15.30 15.09
CA HIS A 85 -9.40 14.76 14.05
C HIS A 85 -8.72 13.47 14.50
N LEU A 86 -8.74 12.47 13.62
CA LEU A 86 -8.21 11.13 13.84
C LEU A 86 -7.39 10.69 12.63
N THR A 87 -6.29 9.99 12.87
CA THR A 87 -5.52 9.35 11.79
C THR A 87 -6.26 8.16 11.21
N PHE A 88 -6.79 7.30 12.09
CA PHE A 88 -7.64 6.16 11.74
C PHE A 88 -9.05 6.39 12.30
N PHE A 89 -10.07 6.16 11.49
CA PHE A 89 -11.46 6.24 11.90
C PHE A 89 -12.34 5.30 11.07
N GLU A 90 -13.56 5.06 11.52
CA GLU A 90 -14.56 4.32 10.77
C GLU A 90 -15.55 5.29 10.12
N MET A 91 -15.78 5.11 8.83
CA MET A 91 -16.77 5.87 8.06
C MET A 91 -17.98 4.99 7.77
N LEU A 92 -19.12 5.35 8.34
CA LEU A 92 -20.40 4.74 8.02
C LEU A 92 -20.92 5.36 6.72
N GLY A 93 -21.20 4.54 5.72
CA GLY A 93 -21.63 5.01 4.41
C GLY A 93 -22.78 4.19 3.85
N ASN A 94 -23.75 4.87 3.25
CA ASN A 94 -24.75 4.28 2.37
C ASN A 94 -24.60 4.84 0.96
N PHE A 95 -24.78 3.97 -0.02
CA PHE A 95 -24.44 4.23 -1.41
C PHE A 95 -25.62 3.86 -2.31
N SER A 96 -25.87 4.71 -3.33
CA SER A 96 -26.78 4.43 -4.42
C SER A 96 -26.07 4.53 -5.75
N PHE A 97 -26.16 3.50 -6.55
CA PHE A 97 -25.54 3.42 -7.88
C PHE A 97 -26.65 3.55 -8.94
N GLY A 98 -27.15 4.79 -9.11
CA GLY A 98 -28.20 5.10 -10.07
C GLY A 98 -29.61 4.58 -9.70
N ASP A 99 -29.86 4.26 -8.42
CA ASP A 99 -31.16 3.79 -7.95
C ASP A 99 -31.98 4.94 -7.31
N TYR A 100 -31.54 5.45 -6.14
CA TYR A 100 -32.15 6.63 -5.53
C TYR A 100 -31.17 7.81 -5.54
N PHE A 101 -31.71 9.02 -5.31
CA PHE A 101 -30.91 10.23 -5.30
C PHE A 101 -31.25 11.12 -4.09
N LYS A 102 -31.13 12.44 -4.18
CA LYS A 102 -31.22 13.42 -3.06
C LYS A 102 -32.38 13.19 -2.12
N LYS A 103 -33.59 13.03 -2.65
CA LYS A 103 -34.80 12.92 -1.83
C LYS A 103 -34.78 11.78 -0.84
N ASP A 104 -34.44 10.58 -1.30
CA ASP A 104 -34.39 9.40 -0.42
C ASP A 104 -33.15 9.44 0.49
N ALA A 105 -31.99 9.93 -0.02
CA ALA A 105 -30.80 10.07 0.79
C ALA A 105 -31.01 11.01 1.98
N ILE A 106 -31.60 12.18 1.75
CA ILE A 106 -31.92 13.16 2.77
C ILE A 106 -32.91 12.56 3.80
N ARG A 107 -33.93 11.84 3.31
CA ARG A 107 -34.92 11.21 4.19
C ARG A 107 -34.33 10.11 5.04
N PHE A 108 -33.52 9.22 4.47
CA PHE A 108 -32.83 8.18 5.24
C PHE A 108 -31.92 8.78 6.30
N ALA A 109 -31.18 9.83 5.96
CA ALA A 109 -30.30 10.49 6.94
C ALA A 109 -31.09 11.07 8.11
N TRP A 110 -32.19 11.78 7.81
CA TRP A 110 -33.03 12.37 8.84
C TRP A 110 -33.73 11.32 9.73
N ASP A 111 -34.32 10.29 9.10
CA ASP A 111 -35.03 9.21 9.81
C ASP A 111 -34.09 8.41 10.71
N LEU A 112 -32.83 8.21 10.28
CA LEU A 112 -31.83 7.53 11.09
C LEU A 112 -31.42 8.38 12.30
N VAL A 113 -31.02 9.64 12.08
CA VAL A 113 -30.46 10.47 13.16
C VAL A 113 -31.51 10.89 14.18
N THR A 114 -32.73 11.20 13.75
CA THR A 114 -33.81 11.64 14.65
C THR A 114 -34.68 10.49 15.14
N GLY A 115 -34.95 9.52 14.30
CA GLY A 115 -35.83 8.38 14.63
C GLY A 115 -35.07 7.24 15.32
N ARG A 116 -34.06 6.67 14.69
CA ARG A 116 -33.33 5.48 15.21
C ARG A 116 -32.36 5.86 16.32
N TYR A 117 -31.54 6.90 16.11
CA TYR A 117 -30.59 7.40 17.10
C TYR A 117 -31.21 8.31 18.16
N GLY A 118 -32.37 8.94 17.84
CA GLY A 118 -33.10 9.78 18.77
C GLY A 118 -32.40 11.10 19.11
N LEU A 119 -31.61 11.63 18.18
CA LEU A 119 -30.99 12.96 18.32
C LEU A 119 -32.08 14.03 18.30
N ASP A 120 -31.91 15.09 19.12
CA ASP A 120 -32.85 16.21 19.21
C ASP A 120 -32.90 16.99 17.88
N PRO A 121 -34.03 16.95 17.13
CA PRO A 121 -34.17 17.66 15.87
C PRO A 121 -33.91 19.16 15.96
N GLU A 122 -34.11 19.77 17.16
CA GLU A 122 -33.89 21.19 17.35
C GLU A 122 -32.42 21.58 17.45
N ARG A 123 -31.52 20.58 17.60
CA ARG A 123 -30.07 20.76 17.61
C ARG A 123 -29.39 20.49 16.29
N ILE A 124 -30.16 20.06 15.28
CA ILE A 124 -29.62 19.68 13.97
C ILE A 124 -29.67 20.87 13.01
N PHE A 125 -28.52 21.17 12.42
CA PHE A 125 -28.36 22.08 11.28
C PHE A 125 -28.07 21.29 10.02
N ALA A 126 -28.55 21.77 8.87
CA ALA A 126 -28.19 21.25 7.58
C ALA A 126 -27.43 22.31 6.77
N THR A 127 -26.43 21.89 6.01
CA THR A 127 -25.75 22.74 5.01
C THR A 127 -25.97 22.17 3.62
N VAL A 128 -25.99 23.02 2.62
CA VAL A 128 -26.11 22.64 1.21
C VAL A 128 -25.18 23.51 0.36
N HIS A 129 -24.76 22.99 -0.78
CA HIS A 129 -24.02 23.80 -1.73
C HIS A 129 -24.89 24.98 -2.22
N HIS A 130 -24.29 26.16 -2.35
CA HIS A 130 -25.02 27.40 -2.67
C HIS A 130 -25.81 27.32 -3.96
N SER A 131 -25.41 26.47 -4.93
CA SER A 131 -26.11 26.24 -6.20
C SER A 131 -27.12 25.09 -6.18
N ASP A 132 -27.26 24.35 -5.04
CA ASP A 132 -28.14 23.17 -4.95
C ASP A 132 -29.50 23.56 -4.32
N ASP A 133 -30.34 24.20 -5.13
CA ASP A 133 -31.68 24.58 -4.71
C ASP A 133 -32.57 23.38 -4.39
N GLU A 134 -32.43 22.28 -5.12
CA GLU A 134 -33.17 21.04 -4.89
C GLU A 134 -32.93 20.46 -3.50
N ALA A 135 -31.67 20.35 -3.08
CA ALA A 135 -31.35 19.85 -1.75
C ALA A 135 -31.89 20.80 -0.65
N ALA A 136 -31.81 22.12 -0.87
CA ALA A 136 -32.35 23.08 0.07
C ALA A 136 -33.89 22.99 0.23
N GLU A 137 -34.59 22.84 -0.89
CA GLU A 137 -36.08 22.64 -0.88
C GLU A 137 -36.45 21.32 -0.17
N LEU A 138 -35.71 20.23 -0.40
CA LEU A 138 -35.93 18.95 0.26
C LEU A 138 -35.76 19.02 1.78
N TRP A 139 -34.74 19.73 2.26
CA TRP A 139 -34.57 19.95 3.71
C TRP A 139 -35.65 20.82 4.32
N ALA A 140 -36.06 21.90 3.63
CA ALA A 140 -37.06 22.83 4.15
C ALA A 140 -38.48 22.27 4.06
N ASP A 141 -38.89 21.71 2.92
CA ASP A 141 -40.26 21.36 2.64
C ASP A 141 -40.62 19.89 2.93
N ASP A 142 -39.72 18.94 2.60
CA ASP A 142 -39.98 17.50 2.84
C ASP A 142 -39.61 17.07 4.28
N VAL A 143 -38.49 17.58 4.79
CA VAL A 143 -37.99 17.25 6.15
C VAL A 143 -38.52 18.25 7.20
N GLY A 144 -38.66 19.50 6.83
CA GLY A 144 -39.21 20.56 7.69
C GLY A 144 -38.16 21.22 8.59
N ILE A 145 -36.88 21.24 8.18
CA ILE A 145 -35.85 22.02 8.88
C ILE A 145 -36.16 23.51 8.68
N PRO A 146 -36.26 24.31 9.76
CA PRO A 146 -36.44 25.76 9.65
C PRO A 146 -35.30 26.41 8.88
N THR A 147 -35.63 27.44 8.07
CA THR A 147 -34.63 28.13 7.22
C THR A 147 -33.50 28.78 7.98
N GLU A 148 -33.69 29.12 9.25
CA GLU A 148 -32.65 29.63 10.15
C GLU A 148 -31.64 28.53 10.61
N ARG A 149 -31.89 27.27 10.28
CA ARG A 149 -31.01 26.13 10.52
C ARG A 149 -30.52 25.45 9.25
N LEU A 150 -30.75 26.09 8.10
CA LEU A 150 -30.32 25.64 6.78
C LEU A 150 -29.34 26.66 6.16
N PHE A 151 -28.09 26.32 6.04
CA PHE A 151 -27.05 27.21 5.53
C PHE A 151 -26.61 26.82 4.12
N ARG A 152 -26.35 27.83 3.29
CA ARG A 152 -25.81 27.66 1.93
C ARG A 152 -24.33 28.04 1.92
N LEU A 153 -23.45 27.06 1.69
CA LEU A 153 -22.02 27.25 1.70
C LEU A 153 -21.41 27.06 0.30
N GLY A 154 -20.12 27.31 0.17
CA GLY A 154 -19.42 27.26 -1.09
C GLY A 154 -18.72 25.92 -1.36
N ASP A 155 -17.89 25.92 -2.41
CA ASP A 155 -17.13 24.73 -2.86
C ASP A 155 -16.20 24.18 -1.77
N LYS A 156 -15.68 25.03 -0.89
CA LYS A 156 -14.79 24.62 0.20
C LYS A 156 -15.50 23.62 1.15
N ASP A 157 -16.78 23.86 1.43
CA ASP A 157 -17.52 23.15 2.49
C ASP A 157 -18.54 22.16 1.90
N ASN A 158 -19.23 22.52 0.82
CA ASN A 158 -20.33 21.69 0.29
C ASN A 158 -20.11 21.20 -1.17
N PHE A 159 -18.85 21.06 -1.62
CA PHE A 159 -18.54 20.33 -2.85
C PHE A 159 -17.43 19.31 -2.58
N TRP A 160 -17.79 18.03 -2.69
CA TRP A 160 -16.87 16.94 -2.39
C TRP A 160 -16.20 16.38 -3.65
N GLN A 161 -14.91 16.05 -3.53
CA GLN A 161 -14.12 15.39 -4.56
C GLN A 161 -13.12 14.43 -3.91
N MET A 162 -12.97 13.23 -4.48
CA MET A 162 -12.14 12.17 -3.93
C MET A 162 -10.64 12.51 -3.99
N ALA A 163 -10.21 13.04 -5.16
CA ALA A 163 -8.84 13.42 -5.47
C ALA A 163 -8.85 14.56 -6.50
N ASP A 164 -7.74 14.81 -7.18
CA ASP A 164 -7.69 15.81 -8.26
C ASP A 164 -8.50 15.39 -9.49
N THR A 165 -8.74 14.07 -9.64
CA THR A 165 -9.58 13.47 -10.69
C THR A 165 -10.53 12.44 -10.10
N GLY A 166 -11.64 12.18 -10.78
CA GLY A 166 -12.62 11.15 -10.41
C GLY A 166 -13.99 11.68 -9.99
N PRO A 167 -14.87 10.81 -9.47
CA PRO A 167 -16.23 11.17 -9.11
C PRO A 167 -16.31 12.30 -8.10
N CYS A 168 -17.21 13.25 -8.34
CA CYS A 168 -17.40 14.42 -7.48
C CYS A 168 -18.81 14.99 -7.61
N GLY A 169 -19.19 15.87 -6.68
CA GLY A 169 -20.48 16.55 -6.74
C GLY A 169 -20.77 17.43 -5.54
N PRO A 170 -21.84 18.24 -5.60
CA PRO A 170 -22.30 18.99 -4.44
C PRO A 170 -22.70 18.07 -3.32
N CYS A 171 -22.53 18.53 -2.09
CA CYS A 171 -22.92 17.77 -0.92
C CYS A 171 -23.77 18.57 0.05
N SER A 172 -24.41 17.85 0.94
CA SER A 172 -25.19 18.39 2.04
C SER A 172 -24.73 17.72 3.34
N GLU A 173 -24.54 18.51 4.38
CA GLU A 173 -24.04 17.99 5.64
C GLU A 173 -25.05 18.19 6.77
N LEU A 174 -25.10 17.23 7.69
CA LEU A 174 -25.78 17.34 8.96
C LEU A 174 -24.78 17.66 10.05
N HIS A 175 -25.11 18.67 10.83
CA HIS A 175 -24.32 19.14 11.98
C HIS A 175 -25.18 19.10 13.26
N TYR A 176 -24.55 18.79 14.38
CA TYR A 176 -25.21 18.75 15.68
C TYR A 176 -24.62 19.76 16.63
N ASP A 177 -25.48 20.58 17.24
CA ASP A 177 -25.11 21.61 18.22
C ASP A 177 -24.92 21.00 19.61
N MET A 178 -23.66 20.93 20.05
CA MET A 178 -23.27 20.38 21.36
C MET A 178 -23.39 21.39 22.53
N ARG A 179 -23.60 22.67 22.24
CA ARG A 179 -23.63 23.72 23.27
C ARG A 179 -24.79 23.51 24.25
N GLU A 180 -24.54 23.75 25.53
CA GLU A 180 -25.57 23.71 26.56
C GLU A 180 -26.52 24.92 26.44
N GLU A 181 -25.97 26.13 26.26
CA GLU A 181 -26.71 27.36 26.07
C GLU A 181 -26.76 27.77 24.61
N ARG A 182 -27.95 27.90 24.06
CA ARG A 182 -28.22 28.29 22.67
C ARG A 182 -28.92 29.63 22.64
N THR A 183 -28.34 30.63 22.00
CA THR A 183 -28.85 32.00 21.94
C THR A 183 -29.29 32.34 20.51
N GLY A 184 -30.60 32.16 20.23
CA GLY A 184 -31.22 32.62 18.98
C GLY A 184 -30.72 31.97 17.68
N PRO A 185 -31.20 32.42 16.52
CA PRO A 185 -30.69 31.96 15.21
C PRO A 185 -29.26 32.45 14.99
N LEU A 186 -28.44 31.63 14.29
CA LEU A 186 -27.07 31.93 13.94
C LEU A 186 -27.01 32.58 12.55
N THR A 187 -26.05 33.46 12.36
CA THR A 187 -25.59 33.88 11.04
C THR A 187 -24.70 32.81 10.44
N VAL A 188 -24.45 32.86 9.12
CA VAL A 188 -23.53 31.92 8.44
C VAL A 188 -22.14 31.97 9.05
N ASP A 189 -21.61 33.16 9.32
CA ASP A 189 -20.27 33.36 9.89
C ASP A 189 -20.17 32.77 11.30
N GLU A 190 -21.17 33.01 12.16
CA GLU A 190 -21.24 32.43 13.51
C GLU A 190 -21.35 30.90 13.47
N PHE A 191 -22.12 30.34 12.52
CA PHE A 191 -22.21 28.91 12.35
C PHE A 191 -20.85 28.31 11.95
N VAL A 192 -20.17 28.91 10.98
CA VAL A 192 -18.84 28.46 10.52
C VAL A 192 -17.81 28.53 11.65
N GLU A 193 -17.77 29.63 12.42
CA GLU A 193 -16.88 29.78 13.58
C GLU A 193 -17.11 28.70 14.62
N LEU A 194 -18.37 28.42 14.98
CA LEU A 194 -18.74 27.39 15.93
C LEU A 194 -18.45 25.97 15.42
N ALA A 195 -18.60 25.74 14.10
CA ALA A 195 -18.29 24.47 13.47
C ALA A 195 -16.75 24.24 13.41
N GLU A 196 -15.98 25.27 13.08
CA GLU A 196 -14.50 25.21 13.14
C GLU A 196 -14.02 25.03 14.59
N GLY A 197 -14.66 25.69 15.55
CA GLY A 197 -14.39 25.55 16.99
C GLY A 197 -14.77 24.19 17.60
N GLY A 198 -15.59 23.41 16.91
CA GLY A 198 -16.04 22.08 17.36
C GLY A 198 -17.23 22.09 18.31
N GLU A 199 -17.87 23.23 18.54
CA GLU A 199 -19.11 23.36 19.32
C GLU A 199 -20.34 22.90 18.54
N ILE A 200 -20.28 23.02 17.20
CA ILE A 200 -21.20 22.40 16.25
C ILE A 200 -20.43 21.34 15.48
N VAL A 201 -20.84 20.08 15.60
CA VAL A 201 -20.10 18.94 15.06
C VAL A 201 -20.77 18.44 13.78
N GLU A 202 -20.03 18.42 12.66
CA GLU A 202 -20.45 17.68 11.46
C GLU A 202 -20.53 16.19 11.80
N ILE A 203 -21.71 15.60 11.64
CA ILE A 203 -21.97 14.19 11.94
C ILE A 203 -22.16 13.34 10.69
N TRP A 204 -22.55 13.94 9.55
CA TRP A 204 -22.79 13.19 8.31
C TRP A 204 -22.69 14.08 7.08
N ASN A 205 -21.98 13.62 6.07
CA ASN A 205 -21.89 14.26 4.77
C ASN A 205 -22.63 13.38 3.71
N LEU A 206 -23.56 13.97 2.97
CA LEU A 206 -24.36 13.36 1.90
C LEU A 206 -23.86 13.93 0.56
N VAL A 207 -23.07 13.16 -0.18
CA VAL A 207 -22.52 13.60 -1.46
C VAL A 207 -23.42 13.15 -2.61
N PHE A 208 -23.83 14.10 -3.42
CA PHE A 208 -24.65 13.87 -4.62
C PHE A 208 -23.74 13.80 -5.84
N MET A 209 -23.19 12.60 -6.09
CA MET A 209 -22.25 12.34 -7.16
C MET A 209 -22.92 12.52 -8.52
N GLN A 210 -22.55 13.54 -9.25
CA GLN A 210 -23.11 13.90 -10.56
C GLN A 210 -22.05 13.97 -11.66
N TYR A 211 -20.80 14.16 -11.28
CA TYR A 211 -19.72 14.45 -12.21
C TYR A 211 -18.51 13.53 -11.99
N ASP A 212 -17.77 13.33 -13.08
CA ASP A 212 -16.40 12.82 -13.10
C ASP A 212 -15.47 13.97 -13.51
N ARG A 213 -14.46 14.26 -12.70
CA ARG A 213 -13.47 15.29 -12.97
C ARG A 213 -12.28 14.67 -13.68
N ASP A 214 -11.92 15.19 -14.85
CA ASP A 214 -10.76 14.75 -15.61
C ASP A 214 -9.43 15.40 -15.14
N ASP A 215 -8.32 15.04 -15.80
CA ASP A 215 -6.98 15.56 -15.53
C ASP A 215 -6.77 17.05 -15.92
N GLN A 216 -7.71 17.62 -16.69
CA GLN A 216 -7.74 19.05 -17.04
C GLN A 216 -8.61 19.86 -16.06
N GLY A 217 -9.31 19.16 -15.14
CA GLY A 217 -10.22 19.75 -14.16
C GLY A 217 -11.63 19.99 -14.67
N GLU A 218 -11.97 19.49 -15.88
CA GLU A 218 -13.30 19.61 -16.44
C GLU A 218 -14.24 18.56 -15.84
N LEU A 219 -15.52 18.96 -15.66
CA LEU A 219 -16.56 18.11 -15.07
C LEU A 219 -17.40 17.45 -16.16
N HIS A 220 -17.37 16.14 -16.23
CA HIS A 220 -18.19 15.34 -17.13
C HIS A 220 -19.33 14.66 -16.37
N PRO A 221 -20.57 14.62 -16.89
CA PRO A 221 -21.66 13.91 -16.20
C PRO A 221 -21.37 12.44 -16.03
N LEU A 222 -21.64 11.89 -14.84
CA LEU A 222 -21.64 10.44 -14.62
C LEU A 222 -22.73 9.73 -15.44
N PRO A 223 -22.58 8.42 -15.71
CA PRO A 223 -23.58 7.63 -16.43
C PRO A 223 -24.98 7.67 -15.78
N ALA A 224 -25.03 7.77 -14.47
CA ALA A 224 -26.25 8.00 -13.69
C ALA A 224 -25.92 8.80 -12.42
N PRO A 225 -26.85 9.63 -11.90
CA PRO A 225 -26.68 10.26 -10.58
C PRO A 225 -26.57 9.20 -9.48
N CYS A 226 -25.59 9.36 -8.62
CA CYS A 226 -25.29 8.43 -7.55
C CYS A 226 -25.27 9.14 -6.20
N VAL A 227 -25.37 8.36 -5.12
CA VAL A 227 -25.24 8.86 -3.74
C VAL A 227 -24.06 8.17 -3.08
N ASP A 228 -23.18 8.98 -2.52
CA ASP A 228 -22.13 8.58 -1.58
C ASP A 228 -22.38 9.29 -0.26
N THR A 229 -22.29 8.59 0.87
CA THR A 229 -22.39 9.25 2.16
C THR A 229 -21.28 8.83 3.09
N GLY A 230 -20.93 9.73 4.01
CA GLY A 230 -19.90 9.47 5.03
C GLY A 230 -20.24 10.08 6.38
N ALA A 231 -20.55 9.23 7.36
CA ALA A 231 -20.70 9.63 8.75
C ALA A 231 -19.54 9.08 9.59
N GLY A 232 -18.81 9.96 10.27
CA GLY A 232 -17.75 9.55 11.18
C GLY A 232 -18.30 8.84 12.40
N LEU A 233 -18.04 7.53 12.56
CA LEU A 233 -18.55 6.73 13.67
C LEU A 233 -18.14 7.33 15.01
N GLU A 234 -16.89 7.75 15.15
CA GLU A 234 -16.36 8.33 16.40
C GLU A 234 -17.00 9.70 16.72
N ARG A 235 -17.33 10.51 15.69
CA ARG A 235 -18.06 11.77 15.85
C ARG A 235 -19.50 11.53 16.29
N LEU A 236 -20.19 10.59 15.63
CA LEU A 236 -21.53 10.17 16.06
C LEU A 236 -21.51 9.62 17.49
N ALA A 237 -20.51 8.83 17.86
CA ALA A 237 -20.36 8.30 19.20
C ALA A 237 -20.19 9.44 20.23
N ALA A 238 -19.38 10.47 19.93
CA ALA A 238 -19.21 11.62 20.81
C ALA A 238 -20.54 12.36 21.03
N VAL A 239 -21.29 12.63 19.98
CA VAL A 239 -22.62 13.25 20.07
C VAL A 239 -23.60 12.38 20.87
N MET A 240 -23.69 11.08 20.54
CA MET A 240 -24.61 10.15 21.20
C MET A 240 -24.29 9.88 22.69
N GLN A 241 -23.03 10.03 23.08
CA GLN A 241 -22.57 9.87 24.45
C GLN A 241 -22.51 11.19 25.20
N GLY A 242 -22.76 12.32 24.52
CA GLY A 242 -22.78 13.66 25.12
C GLY A 242 -21.42 14.09 25.65
N VAL A 243 -20.33 13.71 24.95
CA VAL A 243 -18.95 14.06 25.30
C VAL A 243 -18.39 15.09 24.33
N ASP A 244 -17.50 15.94 24.80
CA ASP A 244 -16.93 17.09 24.09
C ASP A 244 -15.80 16.73 23.15
N SER A 245 -15.39 15.45 23.11
CA SER A 245 -14.30 14.97 22.25
C SER A 245 -14.50 13.51 21.87
N VAL A 246 -14.10 13.15 20.64
CA VAL A 246 -14.06 11.75 20.20
C VAL A 246 -13.18 10.89 21.10
N PHE A 247 -12.15 11.48 21.71
CA PHE A 247 -11.25 10.79 22.64
C PHE A 247 -11.90 10.43 23.99
N HIS A 248 -13.06 10.99 24.32
CA HIS A 248 -13.78 10.69 25.56
C HIS A 248 -14.87 9.62 25.37
N THR A 249 -15.02 9.10 24.16
CA THR A 249 -15.98 8.04 23.84
C THR A 249 -15.55 6.68 24.37
N ASP A 250 -16.47 5.74 24.40
CA ASP A 250 -16.26 4.36 24.85
C ASP A 250 -15.23 3.58 23.99
N CYS A 251 -14.98 4.00 22.76
CA CYS A 251 -13.97 3.36 21.90
C CYS A 251 -12.54 3.89 22.14
N PHE A 252 -12.38 5.07 22.74
CA PHE A 252 -11.07 5.65 23.07
C PHE A 252 -10.73 5.57 24.55
N ARG A 253 -11.73 5.60 25.43
CA ARG A 253 -11.50 5.63 26.88
C ARG A 253 -10.62 4.49 27.39
N PRO A 254 -10.81 3.22 26.95
CA PRO A 254 -9.93 2.11 27.38
C PRO A 254 -8.47 2.32 26.96
N LEU A 255 -8.23 2.95 25.80
CA LEU A 255 -6.88 3.23 25.32
C LEU A 255 -6.21 4.35 26.12
N LEU A 256 -6.96 5.43 26.45
CA LEU A 256 -6.46 6.50 27.32
C LEU A 256 -6.16 5.99 28.73
N ASP A 257 -7.02 5.14 29.28
CA ASP A 257 -6.82 4.53 30.59
C ASP A 257 -5.57 3.62 30.57
N ARG A 258 -5.33 2.87 29.47
CA ARG A 258 -4.11 2.08 29.31
C ARG A 258 -2.85 2.96 29.23
N VAL A 259 -2.89 4.06 28.50
CA VAL A 259 -1.77 5.04 28.48
C VAL A 259 -1.53 5.59 29.88
N ALA A 260 -2.59 5.97 30.62
CA ALA A 260 -2.48 6.48 31.98
C ALA A 260 -1.82 5.47 32.93
N GLU A 261 -2.16 4.19 32.83
CA GLU A 261 -1.50 3.11 33.59
C GLU A 261 -0.02 3.01 33.26
N LEU A 262 0.33 3.06 31.94
CA LEU A 262 1.71 2.90 31.48
C LEU A 262 2.61 4.07 31.92
N VAL A 263 2.09 5.32 31.90
CA VAL A 263 2.86 6.51 32.30
C VAL A 263 2.76 6.82 33.80
N ASP A 264 1.98 6.04 34.56
CA ASP A 264 1.72 6.21 35.99
C ASP A 264 1.19 7.62 36.33
N GLN A 265 0.37 8.20 35.45
CA GLN A 265 -0.26 9.49 35.63
C GLN A 265 -1.68 9.46 35.04
N PRO A 266 -2.68 10.05 35.75
CA PRO A 266 -4.05 10.08 35.24
C PRO A 266 -4.17 11.03 34.05
N TYR A 267 -5.04 10.68 33.10
CA TYR A 267 -5.41 11.55 31.98
C TYR A 267 -6.25 12.73 32.50
N ASP A 268 -5.80 13.96 32.29
CA ASP A 268 -6.54 15.19 32.53
C ASP A 268 -6.63 16.02 31.23
N PRO A 269 -7.81 16.14 30.58
CA PRO A 269 -7.96 16.81 29.29
C PRO A 269 -7.52 18.27 29.25
N LYS A 270 -7.39 18.92 30.44
CA LYS A 270 -7.00 20.33 30.57
C LYS A 270 -5.49 20.55 30.51
N LEU A 271 -4.69 19.50 30.63
CA LEU A 271 -3.24 19.59 30.60
C LEU A 271 -2.73 19.46 29.18
N GLU A 272 -1.73 20.24 28.82
CA GLU A 272 -1.06 20.16 27.53
C GLU A 272 -0.44 18.76 27.29
N ALA A 273 0.09 18.14 28.33
CA ALA A 273 0.63 16.78 28.28
C ALA A 273 -0.40 15.74 27.79
N SER A 274 -1.70 16.02 27.90
CA SER A 274 -2.77 15.13 27.45
C SER A 274 -2.86 14.98 25.93
N VAL A 275 -2.21 15.86 25.17
CA VAL A 275 -1.98 15.68 23.72
C VAL A 275 -1.26 14.35 23.48
N GLY A 276 -0.23 14.04 24.26
CA GLY A 276 0.52 12.78 24.14
C GLY A 276 -0.36 11.53 24.34
N TYR A 277 -1.29 11.56 25.30
CA TYR A 277 -2.23 10.45 25.54
C TYR A 277 -3.15 10.21 24.33
N ARG A 278 -3.72 11.31 23.80
CA ARG A 278 -4.61 11.24 22.63
C ARG A 278 -3.87 10.77 21.38
N VAL A 279 -2.65 11.25 21.17
CA VAL A 279 -1.78 10.81 20.05
C VAL A 279 -1.46 9.32 20.17
N LEU A 280 -1.08 8.83 21.36
CA LEU A 280 -0.81 7.41 21.60
C LEU A 280 -2.03 6.54 21.30
N ALA A 281 -3.20 6.95 21.79
CA ALA A 281 -4.45 6.21 21.60
C ALA A 281 -4.87 6.14 20.12
N ASP A 282 -4.83 7.27 19.40
CA ASP A 282 -5.15 7.34 17.97
C ASP A 282 -4.16 6.56 17.13
N HIS A 283 -2.87 6.81 17.34
CA HIS A 283 -1.82 6.22 16.54
C HIS A 283 -1.69 4.70 16.77
N ALA A 284 -1.99 4.21 17.96
CA ALA A 284 -2.08 2.77 18.22
C ALA A 284 -3.15 2.10 17.34
N ARG A 285 -4.33 2.75 17.16
CA ARG A 285 -5.36 2.27 16.24
C ARG A 285 -4.84 2.25 14.80
N ALA A 286 -4.27 3.36 14.32
CA ALA A 286 -3.73 3.46 12.98
C ALA A 286 -2.64 2.39 12.72
N VAL A 287 -1.71 2.19 13.64
CA VAL A 287 -0.64 1.19 13.55
C VAL A 287 -1.21 -0.22 13.51
N ALA A 288 -2.15 -0.56 14.40
CA ALA A 288 -2.77 -1.87 14.44
C ALA A 288 -3.43 -2.25 13.10
N PHE A 289 -4.26 -1.35 12.57
CA PHE A 289 -5.00 -1.61 11.33
C PHE A 289 -4.14 -1.57 10.08
N LEU A 290 -3.17 -0.66 9.99
CA LEU A 290 -2.24 -0.62 8.85
C LEU A 290 -1.37 -1.88 8.78
N LEU A 291 -0.85 -2.34 9.92
CA LEU A 291 -0.11 -3.60 10.01
C LEU A 291 -1.01 -4.80 9.67
N ALA A 292 -2.24 -4.83 10.17
CA ALA A 292 -3.20 -5.89 9.87
C ALA A 292 -3.52 -5.97 8.37
N ASP A 293 -3.58 -4.82 7.68
CA ASP A 293 -3.80 -4.75 6.23
C ASP A 293 -2.49 -4.88 5.41
N GLY A 294 -1.38 -5.31 6.04
CA GLY A 294 -0.13 -5.70 5.37
C GLY A 294 0.81 -4.55 5.03
N VAL A 295 0.63 -3.37 5.64
CA VAL A 295 1.59 -2.27 5.54
C VAL A 295 2.69 -2.46 6.58
N PHE A 296 3.96 -2.36 6.16
CA PHE A 296 5.12 -2.48 7.06
C PHE A 296 5.91 -1.19 7.11
N PRO A 297 6.51 -0.83 8.26
CA PRO A 297 7.37 0.34 8.36
C PRO A 297 8.53 0.26 7.36
N SER A 298 8.69 1.27 6.51
CA SER A 298 9.75 1.34 5.49
C SER A 298 10.26 2.77 5.29
N SER A 299 11.19 2.97 4.35
CA SER A 299 11.78 4.28 4.02
C SER A 299 10.98 5.08 3.01
N ASP A 300 9.96 4.49 2.38
CA ASP A 300 9.19 5.11 1.30
C ASP A 300 7.74 4.64 1.26
N GLY A 301 6.91 5.33 0.48
CA GLY A 301 5.53 4.98 0.23
C GLY A 301 4.67 4.81 1.49
N ARG A 302 3.76 3.86 1.47
CA ARG A 302 2.83 3.56 2.57
C ARG A 302 3.55 3.20 3.88
N GLY A 303 4.66 2.45 3.77
CA GLY A 303 5.44 2.05 4.94
C GLY A 303 6.17 3.21 5.61
N TYR A 304 6.54 4.25 4.85
CA TYR A 304 7.07 5.49 5.42
C TYR A 304 6.01 6.21 6.27
N VAL A 305 4.78 6.30 5.78
CA VAL A 305 3.67 6.92 6.53
C VAL A 305 3.39 6.14 7.82
N LEU A 306 3.32 4.81 7.77
CA LEU A 306 3.17 3.99 8.97
C LEU A 306 4.32 4.22 9.97
N ARG A 307 5.56 4.23 9.49
CA ARG A 307 6.73 4.48 10.32
C ARG A 307 6.70 5.87 10.97
N ARG A 308 6.22 6.88 10.24
CA ARG A 308 6.01 8.24 10.73
C ARG A 308 5.00 8.29 11.87
N ILE A 309 3.83 7.68 11.70
CA ILE A 309 2.77 7.58 12.72
C ILE A 309 3.34 6.90 13.98
N LEU A 310 4.01 5.77 13.83
CA LEU A 310 4.60 5.00 14.92
C LEU A 310 5.65 5.84 15.68
N ARG A 311 6.57 6.49 14.97
CA ARG A 311 7.64 7.29 15.60
C ARG A 311 7.09 8.55 16.28
N ARG A 312 6.05 9.16 15.73
CA ARG A 312 5.35 10.27 16.39
C ARG A 312 4.75 9.82 17.74
N ALA A 313 4.11 8.66 17.77
CA ALA A 313 3.59 8.09 19.01
C ALA A 313 4.70 7.80 20.03
N VAL A 314 5.79 7.16 19.59
CA VAL A 314 6.95 6.84 20.46
C VAL A 314 7.59 8.11 21.04
N ARG A 315 7.71 9.18 20.23
CA ARG A 315 8.18 10.48 20.74
C ARG A 315 7.27 11.03 21.85
N HIS A 316 5.95 10.96 21.65
CA HIS A 316 5.02 11.42 22.70
C HIS A 316 5.11 10.56 23.95
N ALA A 317 5.29 9.25 23.85
CA ALA A 317 5.57 8.39 24.99
C ALA A 317 6.87 8.80 25.71
N TYR A 318 7.93 9.07 24.94
CA TYR A 318 9.22 9.56 25.48
C TYR A 318 9.06 10.88 26.25
N LEU A 319 8.31 11.85 25.70
CA LEU A 319 8.03 13.12 26.35
C LEU A 319 7.17 12.97 27.64
N LEU A 320 6.36 11.91 27.73
CA LEU A 320 5.62 11.53 28.93
C LEU A 320 6.48 10.74 29.93
N GLY A 321 7.80 10.64 29.68
CA GLY A 321 8.75 9.97 30.57
C GLY A 321 8.92 8.47 30.36
N ARG A 322 8.38 7.92 29.25
CA ARG A 322 8.52 6.49 28.91
C ARG A 322 9.72 6.27 27.99
N HIS A 323 10.77 5.64 28.52
CA HIS A 323 12.00 5.34 27.81
C HIS A 323 12.11 3.87 27.38
N GLU A 324 11.02 3.14 27.44
CA GLU A 324 10.87 1.74 27.05
C GLU A 324 9.66 1.56 26.11
N PRO A 325 9.57 0.46 25.37
CA PRO A 325 8.44 0.21 24.49
C PRO A 325 7.10 0.37 25.23
N THR A 326 6.24 1.21 24.70
CA THR A 326 4.97 1.64 25.33
C THR A 326 3.82 1.54 24.33
N LEU A 327 4.03 1.95 23.07
CA LEU A 327 2.99 1.91 22.03
C LEU A 327 2.50 0.49 21.79
N VAL A 328 3.37 -0.49 21.86
CA VAL A 328 3.02 -1.91 21.69
C VAL A 328 1.94 -2.36 22.68
N ASP A 329 1.98 -1.88 23.93
CA ASP A 329 0.97 -2.23 24.94
C ASP A 329 -0.36 -1.49 24.70
N VAL A 330 -0.33 -0.31 24.05
CA VAL A 330 -1.55 0.40 23.63
C VAL A 330 -2.14 -0.28 22.38
N VAL A 331 -1.32 -0.77 21.45
CA VAL A 331 -1.76 -1.60 20.30
C VAL A 331 -2.44 -2.87 20.78
N ASP A 332 -1.93 -3.49 21.85
CA ASP A 332 -2.55 -4.67 22.46
C ASP A 332 -3.96 -4.35 22.99
N ALA A 333 -4.12 -3.19 23.66
CA ALA A 333 -5.42 -2.71 24.10
C ALA A 333 -6.39 -2.39 22.93
N VAL A 334 -5.87 -1.94 21.78
CA VAL A 334 -6.69 -1.77 20.56
C VAL A 334 -7.23 -3.12 20.08
N ILE A 335 -6.41 -4.17 20.09
CA ILE A 335 -6.83 -5.51 19.68
C ILE A 335 -7.94 -6.03 20.60
N ASP A 336 -7.81 -5.81 21.92
CA ASP A 336 -8.82 -6.19 22.89
C ASP A 336 -10.14 -5.40 22.72
N THR A 337 -10.05 -4.11 22.34
CA THR A 337 -11.22 -3.23 22.24
C THR A 337 -11.96 -3.43 20.91
N MET A 338 -11.25 -3.69 19.81
CA MET A 338 -11.80 -3.69 18.46
C MET A 338 -11.81 -5.08 17.81
N GLY A 339 -11.24 -6.09 18.45
CA GLY A 339 -11.09 -7.44 17.89
C GLY A 339 -12.41 -8.15 17.56
N ASP A 340 -13.48 -7.87 18.32
CA ASP A 340 -14.81 -8.44 18.05
C ASP A 340 -15.37 -7.95 16.70
N ALA A 341 -15.17 -6.67 16.38
CA ALA A 341 -15.59 -6.08 15.11
C ALA A 341 -14.63 -6.41 13.95
N TYR A 342 -13.35 -6.63 14.26
CA TYR A 342 -12.27 -6.86 13.30
C TYR A 342 -11.43 -8.08 13.72
N PRO A 343 -11.89 -9.32 13.45
CA PRO A 343 -11.23 -10.56 13.88
C PRO A 343 -9.78 -10.70 13.36
N ASP A 344 -9.43 -10.04 12.27
CA ASP A 344 -8.07 -10.04 11.72
C ASP A 344 -7.05 -9.48 12.71
N LEU A 345 -7.43 -8.53 13.55
CA LEU A 345 -6.56 -8.01 14.61
C LEU A 345 -6.18 -9.10 15.61
N VAL A 346 -7.15 -9.92 16.00
CA VAL A 346 -6.94 -11.04 16.94
C VAL A 346 -6.09 -12.13 16.31
N THR A 347 -6.40 -12.50 15.07
CA THR A 347 -5.69 -13.54 14.34
C THR A 347 -4.21 -13.18 14.13
N ARG A 348 -3.91 -11.89 13.93
CA ARG A 348 -2.55 -11.39 13.66
C ARG A 348 -1.89 -10.76 14.89
N ARG A 349 -2.45 -10.90 16.08
CA ARG A 349 -2.00 -10.24 17.34
C ARG A 349 -0.49 -10.33 17.54
N GLU A 350 0.08 -11.53 17.51
CA GLU A 350 1.52 -11.73 17.74
C GLU A 350 2.37 -10.96 16.74
N HIS A 351 1.99 -10.99 15.47
CA HIS A 351 2.66 -10.24 14.42
C HIS A 351 2.59 -8.72 14.64
N LEU A 352 1.39 -8.20 14.96
CA LEU A 352 1.19 -6.76 15.22
C LEU A 352 2.08 -6.28 16.36
N LEU A 353 2.08 -7.02 17.47
CA LEU A 353 2.87 -6.67 18.66
C LEU A 353 4.38 -6.78 18.42
N THR A 354 4.82 -7.84 17.76
CA THR A 354 6.25 -8.04 17.46
C THR A 354 6.79 -6.96 16.52
N THR A 355 6.04 -6.59 15.47
CA THR A 355 6.44 -5.56 14.51
C THR A 355 6.45 -4.18 15.15
N THR A 356 5.44 -3.84 15.95
CA THR A 356 5.37 -2.57 16.67
C THR A 356 6.54 -2.44 17.63
N ARG A 357 6.77 -3.45 18.48
CA ARG A 357 7.88 -3.47 19.45
C ARG A 357 9.24 -3.31 18.77
N ALA A 358 9.50 -4.03 17.69
CA ALA A 358 10.78 -3.99 16.98
C ALA A 358 11.08 -2.60 16.38
N GLU A 359 10.08 -1.88 15.84
CA GLU A 359 10.29 -0.51 15.33
C GLU A 359 10.38 0.51 16.48
N GLU A 360 9.65 0.31 17.56
CA GLU A 360 9.69 1.12 18.76
C GLU A 360 11.08 1.06 19.42
N GLU A 361 11.60 -0.14 19.69
CA GLU A 361 12.96 -0.36 20.24
C GLU A 361 14.04 0.26 19.36
N ARG A 362 13.89 0.11 18.04
CA ARG A 362 14.85 0.69 17.08
C ARG A 362 14.86 2.21 17.12
N PHE A 363 13.71 2.86 17.29
CA PHE A 363 13.63 4.30 17.38
C PHE A 363 14.10 4.79 18.77
N LEU A 364 13.71 4.11 19.84
CA LEU A 364 14.18 4.42 21.21
C LEU A 364 15.69 4.38 21.33
N ALA A 365 16.37 3.50 20.59
CA ALA A 365 17.84 3.45 20.58
C ALA A 365 18.51 4.72 20.00
N THR A 366 17.78 5.56 19.26
CA THR A 366 18.33 6.76 18.62
C THR A 366 17.63 8.05 19.04
N ILE A 367 16.46 7.96 19.69
CA ILE A 367 15.63 9.14 19.99
C ILE A 367 16.33 10.13 20.92
N GLU A 368 17.05 9.65 21.95
CA GLU A 368 17.73 10.51 22.92
C GLU A 368 18.75 11.40 22.22
N GLY A 369 19.68 10.80 21.44
CA GLY A 369 20.68 11.56 20.70
C GLY A 369 20.09 12.47 19.61
N GLY A 370 18.96 12.08 19.00
CA GLY A 370 18.23 12.93 18.06
C GLY A 370 17.56 14.12 18.72
N MET A 371 16.95 13.92 19.89
CA MET A 371 16.36 15.00 20.70
C MET A 371 17.43 15.98 21.20
N GLU A 372 18.55 15.47 21.72
CA GLU A 372 19.67 16.33 22.14
C GLU A 372 20.19 17.16 20.95
N ARG A 373 20.37 16.53 19.78
CA ARG A 373 20.82 17.24 18.58
C ARG A 373 19.82 18.29 18.13
N PHE A 374 18.54 17.99 18.16
CA PHE A 374 17.48 18.93 17.81
C PHE A 374 17.48 20.14 18.77
N GLU A 375 17.59 19.92 20.09
CA GLU A 375 17.65 20.99 21.09
C GLU A 375 18.88 21.91 20.91
N GLU A 376 20.03 21.34 20.50
CA GLU A 376 21.20 22.14 20.14
C GLU A 376 20.91 23.06 18.93
N LEU A 377 20.23 22.54 17.91
CA LEU A 377 19.88 23.29 16.69
C LEU A 377 18.82 24.35 16.96
N ALA A 378 17.86 24.05 17.82
CA ALA A 378 16.73 24.93 18.21
C ALA A 378 16.97 25.66 19.54
N SER A 379 18.21 26.03 19.84
CA SER A 379 18.61 26.63 21.12
C SER A 379 18.25 28.13 21.28
N GLY A 380 17.79 28.80 20.21
CA GLY A 380 17.36 30.21 20.21
C GLY A 380 15.85 30.37 20.44
N GLU A 381 15.34 31.62 20.27
CA GLU A 381 13.91 31.90 20.34
C GLU A 381 13.18 31.57 19.01
N SER A 382 13.88 31.66 17.88
CA SER A 382 13.38 31.30 16.55
C SER A 382 14.55 31.15 15.56
N GLY A 383 14.32 30.48 14.43
CA GLY A 383 15.33 30.31 13.39
C GLY A 383 14.92 29.33 12.32
N THR A 384 15.87 28.92 11.49
CA THR A 384 15.70 27.87 10.50
C THR A 384 16.71 26.76 10.76
N ILE A 385 16.26 25.52 10.88
CA ILE A 385 17.09 24.33 10.97
C ILE A 385 17.68 24.06 9.58
N PRO A 386 19.00 23.99 9.42
CA PRO A 386 19.63 23.72 8.13
C PRO A 386 19.22 22.37 7.55
N GLY A 387 19.04 22.29 6.22
CA GLY A 387 18.57 21.08 5.55
C GLY A 387 19.51 19.86 5.70
N ASP A 388 20.83 20.07 5.75
CA ASP A 388 21.82 19.02 6.01
C ASP A 388 21.75 18.47 7.43
N GLU A 389 21.41 19.30 8.43
CA GLU A 389 21.19 18.84 9.80
C GLU A 389 19.83 18.14 9.94
N ALA A 390 18.77 18.64 9.28
CA ALA A 390 17.49 17.93 9.19
C ALA A 390 17.67 16.56 8.51
N PHE A 391 18.49 16.49 7.44
CA PHE A 391 18.83 15.22 6.81
C PHE A 391 19.61 14.29 7.75
N LYS A 392 20.48 14.80 8.58
CA LYS A 392 21.21 14.02 9.58
C LYS A 392 20.29 13.48 10.68
N LEU A 393 19.31 14.27 11.13
CA LEU A 393 18.24 13.80 12.01
C LEU A 393 17.46 12.64 11.36
N TYR A 394 17.19 12.73 10.07
CA TYR A 394 16.51 11.69 9.31
C TYR A 394 17.35 10.42 9.12
N ASP A 395 18.58 10.56 8.61
CA ASP A 395 19.43 9.44 8.18
C ASP A 395 20.07 8.71 9.37
N THR A 396 20.55 9.45 10.37
CA THR A 396 21.29 8.91 11.52
C THR A 396 20.39 8.60 12.70
N PHE A 397 19.50 9.52 13.06
CA PHE A 397 18.66 9.38 14.25
C PHE A 397 17.24 8.87 13.93
N GLY A 398 16.87 8.79 12.66
CA GLY A 398 15.62 8.23 12.23
C GLY A 398 14.40 9.13 12.44
N PHE A 399 14.60 10.44 12.57
CA PHE A 399 13.49 11.40 12.63
C PHE A 399 12.95 11.65 11.22
N PRO A 400 11.71 11.29 10.90
CA PRO A 400 11.10 11.71 9.64
C PRO A 400 11.11 13.24 9.50
N LEU A 401 11.23 13.75 8.26
CA LEU A 401 11.34 15.21 8.03
C LEU A 401 10.20 15.98 8.68
N ASP A 402 8.97 15.54 8.45
CA ASP A 402 7.76 16.16 8.99
C ASP A 402 7.66 16.08 10.52
N LEU A 403 8.26 15.06 11.16
CA LEU A 403 8.44 15.06 12.61
C LEU A 403 9.43 16.15 13.05
N THR A 404 10.49 16.36 12.26
CA THR A 404 11.46 17.45 12.51
C THR A 404 10.80 18.82 12.27
N GLU A 405 9.96 18.97 11.24
CA GLU A 405 9.19 20.19 10.96
C GLU A 405 8.22 20.48 12.12
N LEU A 406 7.44 19.48 12.57
CA LEU A 406 6.54 19.63 13.70
C LEU A 406 7.28 20.06 14.99
N MET A 407 8.43 19.44 15.28
CA MET A 407 9.26 19.80 16.42
C MET A 407 9.83 21.21 16.30
N ALA A 408 10.19 21.62 15.07
CA ALA A 408 10.66 22.97 14.78
C ALA A 408 9.54 24.00 15.02
N GLU A 409 8.34 23.75 14.52
CA GLU A 409 7.18 24.60 14.71
C GLU A 409 6.81 24.78 16.20
N GLU A 410 6.84 23.69 16.98
CA GLU A 410 6.63 23.70 18.44
C GLU A 410 7.61 24.64 19.18
N ARG A 411 8.77 24.93 18.59
CA ARG A 411 9.83 25.79 19.12
C ARG A 411 9.93 27.14 18.40
N GLY A 412 9.02 27.46 17.48
CA GLY A 412 9.06 28.71 16.68
C GLY A 412 10.15 28.72 15.60
N TYR A 413 10.58 27.55 15.15
CA TYR A 413 11.57 27.34 14.09
C TYR A 413 10.89 26.87 12.80
N THR A 414 11.60 27.03 11.68
CA THR A 414 11.29 26.40 10.39
C THR A 414 12.40 25.43 10.00
N VAL A 415 12.17 24.60 8.98
CA VAL A 415 13.17 23.68 8.43
C VAL A 415 13.47 24.07 6.99
N ASP A 416 14.73 24.02 6.60
CA ASP A 416 15.17 24.15 5.21
C ASP A 416 14.89 22.86 4.44
N VAL A 417 13.66 22.74 3.92
CA VAL A 417 13.19 21.56 3.19
C VAL A 417 13.93 21.39 1.87
N GLU A 418 14.24 22.45 1.15
CA GLU A 418 14.99 22.37 -0.12
C GLU A 418 16.40 21.80 0.11
N GLY A 419 17.09 22.29 1.14
CA GLY A 419 18.40 21.75 1.54
C GLY A 419 18.33 20.28 1.97
N PHE A 420 17.27 19.88 2.65
CA PHE A 420 17.02 18.46 3.01
C PHE A 420 16.82 17.59 1.76
N GLU A 421 15.98 18.01 0.82
CA GLU A 421 15.71 17.27 -0.42
C GLU A 421 16.98 17.10 -1.25
N HIS A 422 17.79 18.16 -1.34
CA HIS A 422 19.09 18.11 -2.02
C HIS A 422 20.03 17.07 -1.36
N ALA A 423 20.14 17.05 -0.03
CA ALA A 423 20.97 16.10 0.70
C ALA A 423 20.45 14.65 0.51
N LEU A 424 19.14 14.45 0.51
CA LEU A 424 18.49 13.15 0.27
C LEU A 424 18.76 12.65 -1.16
N GLU A 425 18.69 13.54 -2.16
CA GLU A 425 18.96 13.20 -3.56
C GLU A 425 20.44 12.84 -3.78
N GLU A 426 21.36 13.58 -3.15
CA GLU A 426 22.79 13.23 -3.15
C GLU A 426 23.06 11.85 -2.55
N GLN A 427 22.43 11.52 -1.43
CA GLN A 427 22.55 10.18 -0.84
C GLN A 427 21.99 9.09 -1.78
N ARG A 428 20.81 9.33 -2.37
CA ARG A 428 20.22 8.42 -3.35
C ARG A 428 21.14 8.21 -4.56
N ARG A 429 21.79 9.28 -5.04
CA ARG A 429 22.77 9.22 -6.14
C ARG A 429 23.99 8.39 -5.76
N ARG A 430 24.55 8.58 -4.54
CA ARG A 430 25.67 7.77 -4.02
C ARG A 430 25.28 6.29 -3.93
N SER A 431 24.12 5.99 -3.36
CA SER A 431 23.60 4.61 -3.23
C SER A 431 23.34 3.94 -4.59
N ARG A 432 22.89 4.72 -5.61
CA ARG A 432 22.74 4.23 -7.00
C ARG A 432 24.10 3.98 -7.64
N ALA A 433 25.06 4.89 -7.46
CA ALA A 433 26.42 4.74 -7.98
C ALA A 433 27.12 3.51 -7.39
N ASP A 434 26.96 3.26 -6.09
CA ASP A 434 27.49 2.07 -5.41
C ASP A 434 26.82 0.76 -5.91
N ARG A 435 25.49 0.80 -6.18
CA ARG A 435 24.78 -0.32 -6.84
C ARG A 435 25.22 -0.53 -8.27
N ALA A 436 25.37 0.53 -9.06
CA ALA A 436 25.83 0.46 -10.44
C ALA A 436 27.27 -0.07 -10.53
N ALA A 437 28.14 0.30 -9.58
CA ALA A 437 29.49 -0.24 -9.46
C ALA A 437 29.49 -1.74 -9.08
N SER A 438 28.45 -2.19 -8.34
CA SER A 438 28.31 -3.59 -7.91
C SER A 438 27.55 -4.46 -8.93
N GLN A 439 26.83 -3.86 -9.87
CA GLN A 439 26.07 -4.55 -10.94
C GLN A 439 26.09 -3.70 -12.23
N PRO A 440 27.13 -3.82 -13.05
CA PRO A 440 27.17 -3.15 -14.35
C PRO A 440 26.14 -3.79 -15.29
N GLY A 441 25.05 -3.09 -15.61
CA GLY A 441 24.10 -3.49 -16.65
C GLY A 441 22.60 -3.18 -16.44
N LEU A 442 22.19 -2.49 -15.38
CA LEU A 442 20.78 -2.45 -14.94
C LEU A 442 19.99 -1.17 -15.26
N GLU A 443 20.50 -0.21 -16.02
CA GLU A 443 19.72 0.98 -16.39
C GLU A 443 19.99 1.40 -17.85
N ARG A 444 19.25 0.78 -18.79
CA ARG A 444 18.83 1.47 -20.02
C ARG A 444 17.32 1.36 -20.11
N GLY A 445 16.66 2.53 -20.17
CA GLY A 445 15.21 2.64 -20.37
C GLY A 445 14.77 1.95 -21.67
N ALA A 446 13.46 1.79 -21.86
CA ALA A 446 12.89 1.26 -23.09
C ALA A 446 13.54 1.95 -24.30
N ASP A 447 14.05 1.12 -25.26
CA ASP A 447 14.62 1.66 -26.49
C ASP A 447 13.53 2.45 -27.24
N ASP A 448 13.93 3.62 -27.74
CA ASP A 448 13.06 4.47 -28.55
C ASP A 448 12.64 3.71 -29.83
N GLU A 449 11.40 3.87 -30.25
CA GLU A 449 10.91 3.30 -31.53
C GLU A 449 11.63 3.88 -32.76
N GLU A 450 12.36 4.96 -32.58
CA GLU A 450 13.06 5.69 -33.62
C GLU A 450 14.31 4.94 -34.15
N GLY A 451 14.48 4.91 -35.46
CA GLY A 451 15.66 4.33 -36.12
C GLY A 451 15.59 2.84 -36.40
N TRP A 452 14.45 2.19 -36.21
CA TRP A 452 14.26 0.79 -36.64
C TRP A 452 13.87 0.67 -38.11
N VAL A 453 14.57 -0.18 -38.85
CA VAL A 453 14.22 -0.57 -40.23
C VAL A 453 13.23 -1.72 -40.16
N VAL A 454 11.99 -1.47 -40.53
CA VAL A 454 10.90 -2.47 -40.50
C VAL A 454 10.90 -3.29 -41.81
N LEU A 455 11.04 -4.59 -41.70
CA LEU A 455 11.02 -5.55 -42.83
C LEU A 455 9.67 -6.25 -42.96
N SER A 456 8.88 -6.33 -41.91
CA SER A 456 7.57 -7.00 -41.92
C SER A 456 6.58 -6.26 -41.01
N PRO A 457 5.33 -6.04 -41.45
CA PRO A 457 4.28 -5.42 -40.62
C PRO A 457 3.65 -6.40 -39.63
N VAL A 458 3.98 -7.69 -39.70
CA VAL A 458 3.39 -8.72 -38.82
C VAL A 458 3.84 -8.46 -37.37
N ALA A 459 2.92 -8.42 -36.45
CA ALA A 459 3.21 -8.23 -35.00
C ALA A 459 4.10 -9.39 -34.48
N GLN A 460 4.87 -9.08 -33.44
CA GLN A 460 5.70 -10.07 -32.76
C GLN A 460 4.83 -10.98 -31.88
N ASP A 461 5.14 -12.29 -31.92
CA ASP A 461 4.59 -13.30 -31.03
C ASP A 461 5.67 -13.84 -30.10
N PHE A 462 5.39 -13.87 -28.76
CA PHE A 462 6.32 -14.45 -27.80
C PHE A 462 6.07 -15.95 -27.65
N VAL A 463 7.00 -16.76 -28.10
CA VAL A 463 6.93 -18.24 -28.08
C VAL A 463 7.81 -18.86 -26.99
N GLY A 464 8.50 -18.04 -26.18
CA GLY A 464 9.53 -18.46 -25.23
C GLY A 464 9.03 -19.22 -24.00
N TYR A 465 7.73 -19.34 -23.80
CA TYR A 465 7.19 -20.26 -22.79
C TYR A 465 7.31 -21.72 -23.17
N GLU A 466 7.22 -22.02 -24.48
CA GLU A 466 7.20 -23.39 -24.98
C GLU A 466 8.46 -23.76 -25.75
N LEU A 467 9.01 -22.82 -26.53
CA LEU A 467 10.09 -23.04 -27.45
C LEU A 467 11.37 -22.30 -27.03
N LEU A 468 12.48 -23.04 -26.95
CA LEU A 468 13.81 -22.45 -26.73
C LEU A 468 14.57 -22.29 -28.07
N GLN A 469 14.03 -22.79 -29.18
CA GLN A 469 14.58 -22.68 -30.51
C GLN A 469 13.45 -22.59 -31.51
N VAL A 470 13.55 -21.62 -32.44
CA VAL A 470 12.52 -21.40 -33.45
C VAL A 470 13.18 -20.90 -34.76
N LYS A 471 12.67 -21.36 -35.91
CA LYS A 471 12.94 -20.75 -37.19
C LYS A 471 11.92 -19.68 -37.48
N THR A 472 12.36 -18.43 -37.66
CA THR A 472 11.49 -17.27 -37.75
C THR A 472 12.07 -16.22 -38.69
N GLY A 473 11.30 -15.16 -38.98
CA GLY A 473 11.80 -14.03 -39.76
C GLY A 473 12.14 -12.83 -38.89
N VAL A 474 13.10 -12.04 -39.33
CA VAL A 474 13.36 -10.73 -38.72
C VAL A 474 12.23 -9.76 -39.12
N ARG A 475 11.57 -9.16 -38.13
CA ARG A 475 10.54 -8.18 -38.34
C ARG A 475 11.08 -6.76 -38.52
N ALA A 476 12.06 -6.40 -37.70
CA ALA A 476 12.77 -5.13 -37.79
C ALA A 476 14.20 -5.29 -37.27
N PHE A 477 15.11 -4.44 -37.73
CA PHE A 477 16.45 -4.36 -37.19
C PHE A 477 16.92 -2.92 -37.01
N LYS A 478 17.92 -2.74 -36.13
CA LYS A 478 18.61 -1.49 -35.90
C LYS A 478 20.09 -1.75 -35.71
N VAL A 479 20.93 -0.93 -36.33
CA VAL A 479 22.40 -1.03 -36.19
C VAL A 479 22.83 0.16 -35.34
N ASP A 480 23.52 -0.12 -34.24
CA ASP A 480 24.06 0.87 -33.32
C ASP A 480 25.54 0.58 -33.04
N GLY A 481 26.39 1.26 -33.78
CA GLY A 481 27.83 1.03 -33.74
C GLY A 481 28.20 -0.38 -34.22
N ASP A 482 28.80 -1.17 -33.30
CA ASP A 482 29.18 -2.57 -33.50
C ASP A 482 28.11 -3.58 -33.06
N ARG A 483 26.97 -3.09 -32.58
CA ARG A 483 25.83 -3.89 -32.11
C ARG A 483 24.68 -3.88 -33.12
N VAL A 484 23.97 -4.98 -33.18
CA VAL A 484 22.74 -5.11 -33.96
C VAL A 484 21.58 -5.50 -33.01
N GLY A 485 20.49 -4.79 -33.16
CA GLY A 485 19.20 -5.12 -32.52
C GLY A 485 18.28 -5.79 -33.55
N LEU A 486 17.62 -6.88 -33.17
CA LEU A 486 16.65 -7.60 -34.00
C LEU A 486 15.32 -7.73 -33.27
N ARG A 487 14.23 -7.42 -33.97
CA ARG A 487 12.86 -7.76 -33.56
C ARG A 487 12.43 -8.95 -34.41
N LEU A 488 12.09 -10.07 -33.78
CA LEU A 488 11.76 -11.32 -34.43
C LEU A 488 10.23 -11.47 -34.54
N ARG A 489 9.71 -12.09 -35.62
CA ARG A 489 8.26 -12.37 -35.73
C ARG A 489 7.79 -13.33 -34.64
N GLN A 490 8.53 -14.43 -34.44
CA GLN A 490 8.37 -15.31 -33.28
C GLN A 490 9.62 -15.18 -32.41
N ASN A 491 9.44 -14.65 -31.20
CA ASN A 491 10.53 -14.37 -30.28
C ASN A 491 10.57 -15.39 -29.15
N PRO A 492 11.64 -16.21 -29.01
CA PRO A 492 11.76 -17.13 -27.88
C PRO A 492 12.46 -16.53 -26.66
N PHE A 493 13.03 -15.30 -26.74
CA PHE A 493 13.82 -14.68 -25.68
C PHE A 493 12.92 -13.92 -24.71
N TYR A 494 13.06 -14.24 -23.45
CA TYR A 494 12.40 -13.55 -22.34
C TYR A 494 13.10 -12.23 -22.04
N VAL A 495 12.33 -11.16 -21.91
CA VAL A 495 12.82 -9.85 -21.45
C VAL A 495 12.69 -9.77 -19.93
N GLU A 496 13.63 -9.13 -19.26
CA GLU A 496 13.63 -8.97 -17.80
C GLU A 496 12.30 -8.42 -17.29
N SER A 497 11.67 -9.18 -16.40
CA SER A 497 10.40 -8.83 -15.76
C SER A 497 10.17 -9.70 -14.52
N GLY A 498 9.48 -9.16 -13.50
CA GLY A 498 9.11 -9.90 -12.29
C GLY A 498 10.30 -10.52 -11.54
N GLY A 499 11.49 -9.91 -11.64
CA GLY A 499 12.73 -10.40 -11.03
C GLY A 499 13.46 -11.51 -11.80
N GLN A 500 12.88 -12.06 -12.89
CA GLN A 500 13.60 -12.99 -13.76
C GLN A 500 14.46 -12.21 -14.75
N VAL A 501 15.77 -12.52 -14.81
CA VAL A 501 16.71 -11.90 -15.73
C VAL A 501 16.39 -12.22 -17.20
N SER A 502 16.83 -11.34 -18.10
CA SER A 502 16.73 -11.55 -19.55
C SER A 502 17.49 -12.79 -20.01
N ASP A 503 17.06 -13.35 -21.13
CA ASP A 503 17.77 -14.43 -21.78
C ASP A 503 19.00 -13.97 -22.52
N THR A 504 19.91 -14.93 -22.66
CA THR A 504 21.02 -14.88 -23.62
C THR A 504 20.86 -15.98 -24.64
N GLY A 505 21.67 -15.94 -25.70
CA GLY A 505 21.64 -16.98 -26.73
C GLY A 505 22.21 -16.53 -28.07
N GLY A 506 21.58 -16.93 -29.15
CA GLY A 506 22.05 -16.56 -30.50
C GLY A 506 20.96 -16.57 -31.58
N VAL A 507 21.14 -15.72 -32.57
CA VAL A 507 20.32 -15.68 -33.77
C VAL A 507 21.25 -15.91 -34.98
N SER A 508 20.95 -16.92 -35.77
CA SER A 508 21.78 -17.30 -36.94
C SER A 508 21.01 -17.08 -38.24
N GLY A 509 21.60 -16.34 -39.16
CA GLY A 509 21.14 -16.15 -40.52
C GLY A 509 22.11 -16.71 -41.53
N ASN A 510 21.90 -16.42 -42.81
CA ASN A 510 22.76 -16.90 -43.88
C ASN A 510 24.10 -16.12 -43.90
N GLY A 511 25.18 -16.76 -43.46
CA GLY A 511 26.53 -16.19 -43.42
C GLY A 511 26.82 -15.23 -42.23
N TRP A 512 25.94 -15.14 -41.22
CA TRP A 512 26.15 -14.35 -40.04
C TRP A 512 25.51 -14.98 -38.80
N LYS A 513 26.02 -14.61 -37.64
CA LYS A 513 25.49 -15.03 -36.34
C LYS A 513 25.55 -13.86 -35.36
N LEU A 514 24.42 -13.56 -34.72
CA LEU A 514 24.32 -12.60 -33.60
C LEU A 514 24.42 -13.38 -32.29
N THR A 515 25.35 -12.98 -31.44
CA THR A 515 25.39 -13.46 -30.06
C THR A 515 24.55 -12.49 -29.18
N VAL A 516 23.42 -13.00 -28.69
CA VAL A 516 22.47 -12.19 -27.87
C VAL A 516 23.05 -12.01 -26.48
N SER A 517 23.32 -10.77 -26.10
CA SER A 517 23.83 -10.37 -24.81
C SER A 517 22.80 -9.54 -23.99
N GLU A 518 21.80 -8.99 -24.65
CA GLU A 518 20.82 -8.12 -24.03
C GLU A 518 19.44 -8.28 -24.72
N VAL A 519 18.36 -8.14 -23.95
CA VAL A 519 16.97 -8.15 -24.44
C VAL A 519 16.25 -6.97 -23.83
N THR A 520 15.65 -6.10 -24.67
CA THR A 520 14.99 -4.87 -24.27
C THR A 520 13.54 -4.82 -24.74
N LYS A 521 12.72 -3.98 -24.10
CA LYS A 521 11.38 -3.64 -24.60
C LYS A 521 11.47 -2.47 -25.59
N VAL A 522 10.74 -2.55 -26.69
CA VAL A 522 10.57 -1.48 -27.68
C VAL A 522 9.08 -1.35 -27.97
N GLY A 523 8.43 -0.36 -27.35
CA GLY A 523 6.98 -0.28 -27.32
C GLY A 523 6.37 -1.55 -26.71
N ASN A 524 5.45 -2.19 -27.44
CA ASN A 524 4.82 -3.46 -27.02
C ASN A 524 5.61 -4.72 -27.45
N GLU A 525 6.79 -4.57 -28.06
CA GLU A 525 7.57 -5.68 -28.57
C GLU A 525 8.91 -5.82 -27.84
N THR A 526 9.63 -6.87 -28.14
CA THR A 526 10.93 -7.19 -27.56
C THR A 526 11.99 -7.20 -28.63
N ALA A 527 13.13 -6.56 -28.39
CA ALA A 527 14.32 -6.57 -29.21
C ALA A 527 15.45 -7.37 -28.56
N VAL A 528 16.15 -8.18 -29.34
CA VAL A 528 17.37 -8.88 -28.92
C VAL A 528 18.58 -8.15 -29.48
N TRP A 529 19.55 -7.82 -28.61
CA TRP A 529 20.75 -7.07 -28.96
C TRP A 529 22.01 -7.88 -28.76
N GLY A 530 22.99 -7.69 -29.67
CA GLY A 530 24.25 -8.34 -29.51
C GLY A 530 25.28 -7.96 -30.59
N THR A 531 26.39 -8.64 -30.57
CA THR A 531 27.47 -8.52 -31.57
C THR A 531 27.28 -9.54 -32.65
N VAL A 532 27.59 -9.14 -33.89
CA VAL A 532 27.45 -9.99 -35.06
C VAL A 532 28.82 -10.50 -35.53
N GLU A 533 28.92 -11.82 -35.73
CA GLU A 533 30.01 -12.49 -36.44
C GLU A 533 29.57 -12.75 -37.87
N GLY A 534 30.41 -12.44 -38.86
CA GLY A 534 30.10 -12.59 -40.29
C GLY A 534 29.53 -11.32 -40.93
N ALA A 535 28.93 -11.43 -42.10
CA ALA A 535 28.42 -10.29 -42.88
C ALA A 535 26.91 -10.11 -42.68
N PHE A 536 26.52 -9.26 -41.76
CA PHE A 536 25.10 -8.85 -41.60
C PHE A 536 24.70 -7.97 -42.81
N PRO A 537 23.55 -8.23 -43.46
CA PRO A 537 23.11 -7.45 -44.61
C PRO A 537 22.81 -6.00 -44.22
N ALA A 538 23.48 -5.02 -44.82
CA ALA A 538 23.30 -3.61 -44.51
C ALA A 538 21.97 -3.07 -45.06
N ASP A 539 21.44 -3.63 -46.14
CA ASP A 539 20.18 -3.22 -46.78
C ASP A 539 19.48 -4.48 -47.35
N PRO A 540 18.78 -5.26 -46.49
CA PRO A 540 18.09 -6.44 -46.90
C PRO A 540 16.88 -6.08 -47.77
N THR A 541 16.87 -6.56 -49.01
CA THR A 541 15.77 -6.40 -49.99
C THR A 541 14.71 -7.50 -49.82
N GLU A 542 15.02 -8.58 -49.09
CA GLU A 542 14.14 -9.73 -48.82
C GLU A 542 14.01 -9.97 -47.32
N PRO A 543 12.90 -10.60 -46.86
CA PRO A 543 12.76 -10.99 -45.47
C PRO A 543 13.90 -11.88 -45.00
N LEU A 544 14.56 -11.50 -43.89
CA LEU A 544 15.63 -12.27 -43.27
C LEU A 544 15.05 -13.44 -42.48
N GLU A 545 15.18 -14.67 -43.00
CA GLU A 545 14.89 -15.89 -42.27
C GLU A 545 16.08 -16.29 -41.40
N VAL A 546 15.80 -16.58 -40.12
CA VAL A 546 16.78 -16.84 -39.07
C VAL A 546 16.39 -18.01 -38.20
N GLU A 547 17.36 -18.59 -37.53
CA GLU A 547 17.16 -19.53 -36.43
C GLU A 547 17.57 -18.87 -35.13
N ALA A 548 16.58 -18.65 -34.23
CA ALA A 548 16.75 -18.08 -32.91
C ALA A 548 16.85 -19.21 -31.88
N ARG A 549 17.87 -19.16 -31.01
CA ARG A 549 18.11 -20.17 -29.97
C ARG A 549 18.46 -19.49 -28.66
N VAL A 550 17.66 -19.75 -27.63
CA VAL A 550 17.91 -19.35 -26.24
C VAL A 550 19.00 -20.26 -25.64
N ALA A 551 19.86 -19.67 -24.78
CA ALA A 551 20.91 -20.40 -24.09
C ALA A 551 20.37 -21.51 -23.19
N ALA A 552 21.12 -22.58 -23.00
CA ALA A 552 20.72 -23.72 -22.17
C ALA A 552 20.52 -23.35 -20.67
N THR A 553 21.17 -22.28 -20.23
CA THR A 553 21.07 -21.72 -18.89
C THR A 553 19.64 -21.30 -18.52
N ARG A 554 18.75 -21.02 -19.49
CA ARG A 554 17.31 -20.79 -19.25
C ARG A 554 16.67 -21.93 -18.43
N ARG A 555 17.14 -23.16 -18.58
CA ARG A 555 16.59 -24.29 -17.82
C ARG A 555 16.85 -24.15 -16.32
N ASP A 556 17.98 -23.57 -15.96
CA ASP A 556 18.34 -23.34 -14.56
C ASP A 556 17.56 -22.12 -14.00
N THR A 557 17.38 -21.07 -14.81
CA THR A 557 16.49 -19.94 -14.50
C THR A 557 15.05 -20.42 -14.23
N VAL A 558 14.52 -21.30 -15.07
CA VAL A 558 13.16 -21.89 -14.92
C VAL A 558 13.04 -22.67 -13.60
N ARG A 559 14.07 -23.43 -13.22
CA ARG A 559 14.12 -24.15 -11.92
C ARG A 559 14.10 -23.18 -10.75
N ASN A 560 14.97 -22.17 -10.81
CA ASN A 560 15.07 -21.13 -9.78
C ASN A 560 13.77 -20.35 -9.66
N HIS A 561 13.08 -20.04 -10.77
CA HIS A 561 11.82 -19.31 -10.73
C HIS A 561 10.71 -20.14 -10.07
N THR A 562 10.56 -21.39 -10.46
CA THR A 562 9.55 -22.25 -9.83
C THR A 562 9.87 -22.50 -8.35
N ALA A 563 11.15 -22.64 -7.98
CA ALA A 563 11.57 -22.76 -6.59
C ALA A 563 11.29 -21.48 -5.76
N THR A 564 11.27 -20.30 -6.38
CA THR A 564 10.93 -19.05 -5.70
C THR A 564 9.48 -19.07 -5.18
N HIS A 565 8.53 -19.61 -5.96
CA HIS A 565 7.15 -19.78 -5.51
C HIS A 565 7.04 -20.79 -4.36
N LEU A 566 7.76 -21.91 -4.42
CA LEU A 566 7.81 -22.88 -3.30
C LEU A 566 8.41 -22.25 -2.04
N LEU A 567 9.49 -21.47 -2.21
CA LEU A 567 10.13 -20.76 -1.12
C LEU A 567 9.20 -19.73 -0.48
N HIS A 568 8.47 -18.97 -1.27
CA HIS A 568 7.49 -17.99 -0.77
C HIS A 568 6.41 -18.68 0.07
N ALA A 569 5.84 -19.78 -0.44
CA ALA A 569 4.86 -20.57 0.30
C ALA A 569 5.43 -21.15 1.61
N ALA A 570 6.65 -21.72 1.57
CA ALA A 570 7.31 -22.27 2.75
C ALA A 570 7.63 -21.19 3.81
N LEU A 571 8.08 -20.00 3.38
CA LEU A 571 8.31 -18.89 4.29
C LEU A 571 7.01 -18.44 4.97
N ARG A 572 5.90 -18.39 4.22
CA ARG A 572 4.58 -18.06 4.79
C ARG A 572 4.08 -19.13 5.78
N GLU A 573 4.31 -20.40 5.49
CA GLU A 573 3.94 -21.50 6.40
C GLU A 573 4.72 -21.45 7.71
N VAL A 574 6.04 -21.16 7.64
CA VAL A 574 6.94 -21.21 8.82
C VAL A 574 6.91 -19.92 9.62
N LEU A 575 6.93 -18.76 8.94
CA LEU A 575 7.07 -17.45 9.57
C LEU A 575 5.73 -16.71 9.73
N GLY A 576 4.70 -17.14 9.01
CA GLY A 576 3.36 -16.55 9.04
C GLY A 576 2.95 -15.83 7.76
N GLU A 577 1.65 -15.60 7.63
CA GLU A 577 1.02 -15.00 6.44
C GLU A 577 1.45 -13.58 6.11
N HIS A 578 2.09 -12.87 7.05
CA HIS A 578 2.65 -11.54 6.85
C HIS A 578 3.84 -11.52 5.89
N VAL A 579 4.43 -12.67 5.58
CA VAL A 579 5.52 -12.77 4.62
C VAL A 579 5.00 -12.43 3.22
N VAL A 580 5.44 -11.28 2.71
CA VAL A 580 5.16 -10.81 1.35
C VAL A 580 6.47 -10.49 0.64
N GLN A 581 6.51 -10.73 -0.66
CA GLN A 581 7.68 -10.40 -1.48
C GLN A 581 7.94 -8.89 -1.50
N ARG A 582 9.20 -8.50 -1.29
CA ARG A 582 9.71 -7.12 -1.40
C ARG A 582 10.68 -6.94 -2.55
N GLY A 583 11.19 -8.02 -3.07
CA GLY A 583 12.07 -8.06 -4.23
C GLY A 583 12.41 -9.49 -4.60
N SER A 584 12.79 -9.70 -5.85
CA SER A 584 13.22 -11.00 -6.34
C SER A 584 14.34 -10.83 -7.37
N LEU A 585 15.22 -11.81 -7.45
CA LEU A 585 16.15 -12.01 -8.55
C LEU A 585 16.18 -13.49 -8.88
N VAL A 586 15.86 -13.82 -10.11
CA VAL A 586 15.88 -15.18 -10.61
C VAL A 586 16.85 -15.25 -11.77
N ALA A 587 18.04 -15.79 -11.51
CA ALA A 587 19.14 -15.94 -12.46
C ALA A 587 19.46 -17.43 -12.66
N PRO A 588 20.27 -17.80 -13.67
CA PRO A 588 20.66 -19.19 -13.87
C PRO A 588 21.46 -19.79 -12.73
N ASP A 589 22.27 -18.96 -12.07
CA ASP A 589 23.23 -19.36 -11.03
C ASP A 589 22.62 -19.38 -9.63
N ARG A 590 21.55 -18.60 -9.38
CA ARG A 590 20.88 -18.50 -8.08
C ARG A 590 19.49 -17.89 -8.18
N LEU A 591 18.72 -18.04 -7.10
CA LEU A 591 17.59 -17.19 -6.81
C LEU A 591 17.88 -16.35 -5.56
N ARG A 592 17.29 -15.14 -5.50
CA ARG A 592 17.27 -14.25 -4.35
C ARG A 592 15.84 -13.82 -4.11
N PHE A 593 15.43 -13.89 -2.85
CA PHE A 593 14.08 -13.51 -2.45
C PHE A 593 14.15 -12.57 -1.25
N ASP A 594 13.67 -11.35 -1.43
CA ASP A 594 13.58 -10.34 -0.40
C ASP A 594 12.13 -10.32 0.11
N PHE A 595 11.94 -10.44 1.41
CA PHE A 595 10.61 -10.58 2.01
C PHE A 595 10.46 -9.77 3.30
N ALA A 596 9.19 -9.41 3.62
CA ALA A 596 8.87 -8.71 4.84
C ALA A 596 8.95 -9.65 6.04
N HIS A 597 9.87 -9.35 6.96
CA HIS A 597 9.99 -10.05 8.25
C HIS A 597 10.86 -9.23 9.21
N THR A 598 10.53 -9.27 10.50
CA THR A 598 11.10 -8.36 11.51
C THR A 598 12.47 -8.76 12.02
N GLY A 599 12.77 -10.06 12.08
CA GLY A 599 13.99 -10.61 12.65
C GLY A 599 14.70 -11.63 11.75
N PRO A 600 15.93 -12.06 12.09
CA PRO A 600 16.59 -13.17 11.42
C PRO A 600 15.85 -14.48 11.68
N MET A 601 15.78 -15.36 10.68
CA MET A 601 15.28 -16.71 10.88
C MET A 601 16.22 -17.50 11.81
N THR A 602 15.63 -18.27 12.71
CA THR A 602 16.35 -19.26 13.52
C THR A 602 16.92 -20.38 12.64
N SER A 603 17.82 -21.18 13.21
CA SER A 603 18.35 -22.35 12.49
C SER A 603 17.27 -23.39 12.20
N GLU A 604 16.33 -23.55 13.11
CA GLU A 604 15.19 -24.45 13.01
C GLU A 604 14.23 -23.99 11.89
N GLU A 605 13.89 -22.70 11.84
CA GLU A 605 13.04 -22.14 10.80
C GLU A 605 13.68 -22.27 9.42
N ARG A 606 14.97 -21.95 9.28
CA ARG A 606 15.70 -22.15 8.01
C ARG A 606 15.67 -23.59 7.55
N THR A 607 15.91 -24.54 8.48
CA THR A 607 15.87 -25.96 8.18
C THR A 607 14.47 -26.40 7.77
N ARG A 608 13.42 -25.91 8.45
CA ARG A 608 12.04 -26.24 8.13
C ARG A 608 11.61 -25.68 6.78
N VAL A 609 11.95 -24.43 6.45
CA VAL A 609 11.70 -23.83 5.13
C VAL A 609 12.36 -24.64 4.02
N GLU A 610 13.63 -24.99 4.17
CA GLU A 610 14.36 -25.81 3.21
C GLU A 610 13.72 -27.21 3.04
N GLN A 611 13.30 -27.81 4.13
CA GLN A 611 12.61 -29.11 4.12
C GLN A 611 11.28 -29.05 3.38
N ILE A 612 10.41 -28.07 3.66
CA ILE A 612 9.11 -27.90 2.99
C ILE A 612 9.29 -27.75 1.48
N VAL A 613 10.25 -26.91 1.05
CA VAL A 613 10.54 -26.73 -0.38
C VAL A 613 10.96 -28.04 -1.03
N ASN A 614 11.86 -28.80 -0.41
CA ASN A 614 12.31 -30.08 -0.97
C ASN A 614 11.20 -31.14 -0.91
N GLU A 615 10.34 -31.18 0.10
CA GLU A 615 9.17 -32.06 0.14
C GLU A 615 8.22 -31.80 -1.04
N ALA A 616 7.96 -30.52 -1.35
CA ALA A 616 7.16 -30.11 -2.52
C ALA A 616 7.84 -30.48 -3.85
N ILE A 617 9.18 -30.42 -3.91
CA ILE A 617 9.96 -30.88 -5.07
C ILE A 617 9.81 -32.40 -5.25
N TRP A 618 9.96 -33.17 -4.19
CA TRP A 618 9.88 -34.64 -4.24
C TRP A 618 8.47 -35.15 -4.50
N ALA A 619 7.44 -34.37 -4.13
CA ALA A 619 6.04 -34.69 -4.42
C ALA A 619 5.69 -34.54 -5.92
N ASP A 620 6.54 -33.88 -6.71
CA ASP A 620 6.41 -33.67 -8.16
C ASP A 620 5.04 -33.10 -8.57
N HIS A 621 4.58 -32.06 -7.87
CA HIS A 621 3.31 -31.38 -8.20
C HIS A 621 3.33 -30.80 -9.62
N PRO A 622 2.22 -30.86 -10.39
CA PRO A 622 2.11 -30.16 -11.65
C PRO A 622 2.16 -28.66 -11.45
N VAL A 623 2.75 -27.94 -12.41
CA VAL A 623 2.69 -26.47 -12.47
C VAL A 623 1.72 -26.10 -13.58
N GLU A 624 0.54 -25.65 -13.16
CA GLU A 624 -0.55 -25.28 -14.03
C GLU A 624 -0.47 -23.78 -14.35
N ILE A 625 -0.69 -23.43 -15.61
CA ILE A 625 -0.63 -22.05 -16.06
C ILE A 625 -1.95 -21.73 -16.73
N ASP A 626 -2.58 -20.66 -16.27
CA ASP A 626 -3.90 -20.26 -16.70
C ASP A 626 -3.96 -18.74 -16.93
N HIS A 627 -4.86 -18.30 -17.79
CA HIS A 627 -5.15 -16.89 -18.03
C HIS A 627 -6.56 -16.59 -17.53
N ARG A 628 -6.71 -15.60 -16.65
CA ARG A 628 -7.98 -15.25 -16.00
C ARG A 628 -8.13 -13.75 -15.92
N ALA A 629 -9.36 -13.28 -15.75
CA ALA A 629 -9.61 -11.92 -15.32
C ALA A 629 -8.94 -11.69 -13.95
N HIS A 630 -8.32 -10.52 -13.75
CA HIS A 630 -7.61 -10.19 -12.50
C HIS A 630 -8.49 -10.40 -11.25
N ALA A 631 -9.75 -9.93 -11.31
CA ALA A 631 -10.70 -10.08 -10.21
C ALA A 631 -10.98 -11.57 -9.86
N ASP A 632 -11.14 -12.43 -10.88
CA ASP A 632 -11.39 -13.86 -10.71
C ASP A 632 -10.17 -14.57 -10.11
N ALA A 633 -8.97 -14.20 -10.54
CA ALA A 633 -7.72 -14.76 -10.01
C ALA A 633 -7.54 -14.43 -8.52
N VAL A 634 -7.76 -13.18 -8.14
CA VAL A 634 -7.67 -12.74 -6.72
C VAL A 634 -8.77 -13.40 -5.88
N SER A 635 -10.00 -13.49 -6.39
CA SER A 635 -11.12 -14.17 -5.70
C SER A 635 -10.87 -15.67 -5.51
N ALA A 636 -10.09 -16.31 -6.40
CA ALA A 636 -9.66 -17.69 -6.27
C ALA A 636 -8.47 -17.87 -5.30
N GLY A 637 -7.96 -16.78 -4.70
CA GLY A 637 -6.86 -16.80 -3.75
C GLY A 637 -5.46 -16.64 -4.36
N ALA A 638 -5.37 -16.19 -5.62
CA ALA A 638 -4.07 -15.91 -6.23
C ALA A 638 -3.40 -14.69 -5.58
N MET A 639 -2.15 -14.86 -5.17
CA MET A 639 -1.34 -13.76 -4.61
C MET A 639 -0.86 -12.84 -5.74
N ALA A 640 -1.15 -11.55 -5.60
CA ALA A 640 -0.62 -10.49 -6.45
C ALA A 640 0.62 -9.88 -5.82
N LEU A 641 1.65 -9.60 -6.62
CA LEU A 641 2.85 -8.91 -6.14
C LEU A 641 2.54 -7.44 -5.88
N PHE A 642 2.99 -6.95 -4.74
CA PHE A 642 2.76 -5.58 -4.33
C PHE A 642 3.51 -4.60 -5.24
N GLY A 643 2.78 -3.66 -5.85
CA GLY A 643 3.37 -2.58 -6.67
C GLY A 643 3.51 -2.88 -8.16
N GLU A 644 3.13 -4.06 -8.65
CA GLU A 644 3.02 -4.31 -10.08
C GLU A 644 1.66 -3.86 -10.63
N LYS A 645 1.69 -3.28 -11.84
CA LYS A 645 0.46 -2.93 -12.56
C LYS A 645 0.04 -4.13 -13.40
N TYR A 646 -1.10 -4.70 -13.07
CA TYR A 646 -1.69 -5.81 -13.80
C TYR A 646 -2.74 -5.29 -14.81
N GLY A 647 -2.83 -5.94 -15.96
CA GLY A 647 -3.92 -5.72 -16.91
C GLY A 647 -5.22 -6.40 -16.45
N ASP A 648 -6.28 -6.22 -17.24
CA ASP A 648 -7.59 -6.87 -16.97
C ASP A 648 -7.50 -8.40 -17.02
N GLU A 649 -6.60 -8.93 -17.86
CA GLU A 649 -6.29 -10.35 -17.96
C GLU A 649 -4.88 -10.62 -17.39
N VAL A 650 -4.76 -11.60 -16.50
CA VAL A 650 -3.53 -11.96 -15.81
C VAL A 650 -3.16 -13.42 -15.99
N ARG A 651 -1.87 -13.68 -16.01
CA ARG A 651 -1.34 -15.04 -16.04
C ARG A 651 -1.15 -15.56 -14.63
N VAL A 652 -1.84 -16.65 -14.28
CA VAL A 652 -1.80 -17.32 -12.99
C VAL A 652 -0.91 -18.56 -13.08
N VAL A 653 0.04 -18.68 -12.16
CA VAL A 653 0.85 -19.88 -11.96
C VAL A 653 0.33 -20.58 -10.70
N ASN A 654 -0.24 -21.78 -10.88
CA ASN A 654 -0.83 -22.57 -9.81
C ASN A 654 -0.02 -23.86 -9.59
N ILE A 655 0.41 -24.08 -8.36
CA ILE A 655 0.98 -25.33 -7.90
C ILE A 655 -0.01 -25.90 -6.87
N PRO A 656 -0.88 -26.84 -7.27
CA PRO A 656 -2.02 -27.24 -6.46
C PRO A 656 -1.63 -27.67 -5.04
N GLY A 657 -2.28 -27.05 -4.05
CA GLY A 657 -2.02 -27.31 -2.63
C GLY A 657 -0.76 -26.66 -2.06
N VAL A 658 -0.01 -25.90 -2.86
CA VAL A 658 1.24 -25.24 -2.44
C VAL A 658 1.21 -23.74 -2.64
N SER A 659 1.01 -23.26 -3.88
CA SER A 659 1.07 -21.84 -4.22
C SER A 659 0.20 -21.49 -5.42
N MET A 660 -0.44 -20.31 -5.40
CA MET A 660 -1.12 -19.71 -6.54
C MET A 660 -0.74 -18.24 -6.61
N GLU A 661 -0.06 -17.83 -7.68
CA GLU A 661 0.47 -16.46 -7.79
C GLU A 661 0.30 -15.89 -9.18
N LEU A 662 0.15 -14.55 -9.28
CA LEU A 662 0.19 -13.83 -10.55
C LEU A 662 1.65 -13.73 -11.01
N CYS A 663 2.01 -14.39 -12.10
CA CYS A 663 3.40 -14.43 -12.55
C CYS A 663 3.55 -14.56 -14.07
N GLY A 664 4.27 -13.60 -14.68
CA GLY A 664 4.62 -13.60 -16.11
C GLY A 664 5.88 -14.37 -16.47
N GLY A 665 6.57 -14.99 -15.51
CA GLY A 665 7.85 -15.66 -15.71
C GLY A 665 7.77 -17.04 -16.34
N THR A 666 8.94 -17.65 -16.56
CA THR A 666 9.04 -18.99 -17.15
C THR A 666 9.20 -20.05 -16.08
N HIS A 667 8.40 -21.12 -16.13
CA HIS A 667 8.31 -22.12 -15.07
C HIS A 667 8.55 -23.55 -15.57
N ALA A 668 8.98 -24.42 -14.66
CA ALA A 668 9.04 -25.86 -14.87
C ALA A 668 7.61 -26.43 -15.02
N ARG A 669 7.47 -27.55 -15.76
CA ARG A 669 6.15 -28.20 -15.91
C ARG A 669 5.70 -28.96 -14.67
N SER A 670 6.65 -29.32 -13.78
CA SER A 670 6.37 -29.90 -12.47
C SER A 670 7.49 -29.56 -11.49
N THR A 671 7.21 -29.61 -10.20
CA THR A 671 8.16 -29.25 -9.14
C THR A 671 9.35 -30.22 -9.06
N GLY A 672 9.18 -31.51 -9.41
CA GLY A 672 10.26 -32.48 -9.46
C GLY A 672 11.37 -32.13 -10.45
N ARG A 673 11.10 -31.33 -11.49
CA ARG A 673 12.10 -30.84 -12.44
C ARG A 673 13.09 -29.83 -11.85
N ILE A 674 12.82 -29.28 -10.69
CA ILE A 674 13.74 -28.42 -9.93
C ILE A 674 14.95 -29.24 -9.46
N GLY A 675 14.71 -30.48 -9.01
CA GLY A 675 15.72 -31.43 -8.57
C GLY A 675 16.02 -31.30 -7.08
N LEU A 676 16.89 -30.38 -6.68
CA LEU A 676 17.27 -30.13 -5.30
C LEU A 676 17.20 -28.62 -5.04
N PHE A 677 16.79 -28.23 -3.82
CA PHE A 677 16.83 -26.85 -3.34
C PHE A 677 17.76 -26.76 -2.13
N ARG A 678 18.59 -25.72 -2.10
CA ARG A 678 19.46 -25.42 -0.96
C ARG A 678 19.46 -23.95 -0.62
N LEU A 679 19.16 -23.63 0.64
CA LEU A 679 19.24 -22.28 1.19
C LEU A 679 20.70 -21.98 1.55
N VAL A 680 21.28 -20.92 0.94
CA VAL A 680 22.71 -20.60 1.07
C VAL A 680 22.95 -19.54 2.12
N SER A 681 22.16 -18.47 2.09
CA SER A 681 22.32 -17.35 3.00
C SER A 681 20.98 -16.74 3.39
N GLU A 682 20.99 -16.08 4.55
CA GLU A 682 19.90 -15.23 5.03
C GLU A 682 20.51 -13.99 5.70
N SER A 683 20.02 -12.81 5.34
CA SER A 683 20.55 -11.53 5.83
C SER A 683 19.48 -10.44 5.87
N GLY A 684 19.70 -9.36 6.64
CA GLY A 684 18.92 -8.14 6.59
C GLY A 684 19.34 -7.26 5.43
N VAL A 685 18.36 -6.66 4.73
CA VAL A 685 18.59 -5.72 3.62
C VAL A 685 18.18 -4.31 4.00
N ALA A 686 17.05 -4.20 4.68
CA ALA A 686 16.48 -2.97 5.19
C ALA A 686 15.69 -3.25 6.47
N ALA A 687 15.20 -2.22 7.12
CA ALA A 687 14.30 -2.37 8.26
C ALA A 687 13.06 -3.17 7.85
N GLY A 688 12.80 -4.29 8.52
CA GLY A 688 11.65 -5.16 8.23
C GLY A 688 11.75 -5.94 6.91
N VAL A 689 12.91 -5.97 6.25
CA VAL A 689 13.13 -6.73 5.01
C VAL A 689 14.31 -7.68 5.18
N ARG A 690 14.02 -8.96 5.02
CA ARG A 690 15.00 -10.05 5.03
C ARG A 690 15.25 -10.53 3.61
N ARG A 691 16.45 -11.02 3.36
CA ARG A 691 16.89 -11.58 2.10
C ARG A 691 17.35 -13.01 2.28
N VAL A 692 16.84 -13.90 1.46
CA VAL A 692 17.40 -15.25 1.30
C VAL A 692 17.98 -15.42 -0.09
N GLU A 693 19.10 -16.15 -0.17
CA GLU A 693 19.65 -16.64 -1.44
C GLU A 693 19.63 -18.16 -1.41
N ALA A 694 19.27 -18.76 -2.53
CA ALA A 694 19.17 -20.20 -2.67
C ALA A 694 19.61 -20.68 -4.05
N LEU A 695 19.91 -21.94 -4.13
CA LEU A 695 20.37 -22.67 -5.32
C LEU A 695 19.43 -23.83 -5.61
N THR A 696 19.31 -24.19 -6.89
CA THR A 696 18.55 -25.36 -7.33
C THR A 696 19.37 -26.31 -8.20
N GLY A 697 18.90 -27.56 -8.29
CA GLY A 697 19.42 -28.56 -9.23
C GLY A 697 20.93 -28.73 -9.14
N ARG A 698 21.63 -28.48 -10.28
CA ARG A 698 23.07 -28.61 -10.37
C ARG A 698 23.82 -27.67 -9.42
N GLY A 699 23.43 -26.40 -9.33
CA GLY A 699 24.09 -25.44 -8.44
C GLY A 699 23.99 -25.85 -6.97
N ALA A 700 22.85 -26.37 -6.54
CA ALA A 700 22.67 -26.89 -5.19
C ALA A 700 23.56 -28.11 -4.92
N PHE A 701 23.68 -29.02 -5.88
CA PHE A 701 24.55 -30.19 -5.78
C PHE A 701 26.03 -29.79 -5.70
N GLU A 702 26.51 -28.93 -6.60
CA GLU A 702 27.90 -28.44 -6.61
C GLU A 702 28.26 -27.72 -5.30
N TYR A 703 27.31 -26.94 -4.75
CA TYR A 703 27.49 -26.29 -3.44
C TYR A 703 27.67 -27.31 -2.31
N MET A 704 26.90 -28.40 -2.29
CA MET A 704 27.00 -29.44 -1.28
C MET A 704 28.34 -30.17 -1.38
N VAL A 705 28.76 -30.55 -2.58
CA VAL A 705 30.07 -31.19 -2.82
C VAL A 705 31.19 -30.29 -2.33
N ALA A 706 31.17 -29.00 -2.68
CA ALA A 706 32.20 -28.05 -2.23
C ALA A 706 32.25 -27.93 -0.69
N LYS A 707 31.11 -28.03 0.01
CA LYS A 707 31.04 -28.05 1.49
C LYS A 707 31.61 -29.32 2.07
N GLU A 708 31.33 -30.48 1.47
CA GLU A 708 31.88 -31.79 1.87
C GLU A 708 33.41 -31.81 1.69
N ASP A 709 33.92 -31.32 0.55
CA ASP A 709 35.35 -31.24 0.29
C ASP A 709 36.06 -30.31 1.29
N ALA A 710 35.49 -29.14 1.58
CA ALA A 710 36.03 -28.22 2.58
C ALA A 710 36.05 -28.83 4.00
N LEU A 711 35.01 -29.59 4.37
CA LEU A 711 34.96 -30.31 5.64
C LEU A 711 36.01 -31.43 5.71
N ALA A 712 36.18 -32.18 4.64
CA ALA A 712 37.19 -33.22 4.51
C ALA A 712 38.62 -32.63 4.60
N GLU A 713 38.88 -31.51 3.94
CA GLU A 713 40.16 -30.79 4.04
C GLU A 713 40.42 -30.32 5.48
N ALA A 714 39.42 -29.67 6.13
CA ALA A 714 39.56 -29.24 7.54
C ALA A 714 39.79 -30.43 8.47
N ALA A 715 39.11 -31.54 8.31
CA ALA A 715 39.31 -32.77 9.08
C ALA A 715 40.73 -33.35 8.87
N SER A 716 41.24 -33.31 7.65
CA SER A 716 42.59 -33.75 7.32
C SER A 716 43.65 -32.90 8.04
N VAL A 717 43.47 -31.56 8.06
CA VAL A 717 44.36 -30.64 8.78
C VAL A 717 44.34 -30.93 10.28
N LEU A 718 43.16 -31.20 10.84
CA LEU A 718 42.94 -31.53 12.27
C LEU A 718 43.28 -32.97 12.60
N ARG A 719 43.62 -33.81 11.61
CA ARG A 719 43.89 -35.27 11.74
C ARG A 719 42.74 -36.00 12.40
N THR A 720 41.50 -35.69 12.01
CA THR A 720 40.26 -36.32 12.48
C THR A 720 39.40 -36.78 11.31
N THR A 721 38.29 -37.46 11.56
CA THR A 721 37.26 -37.76 10.57
C THR A 721 36.35 -36.58 10.42
N PRO A 722 35.77 -36.34 9.23
CA PRO A 722 34.78 -35.30 8.98
C PRO A 722 33.58 -35.37 9.88
#